data_30593e0b74526bd5714fa4c8d3da9f3e
#
_entry.id   30593e0b74526bd5714fa4c8d3da9f3e
#
_cell.length_a   1.000
_cell.length_b   1.000
_cell.length_c   1.000
_cell.angle_alpha   90.00
_cell.angle_beta   90.00
_cell.angle_gamma   90.00
#
_symmetry.space_group_name_H-M   'P 1'
#
loop_
_entity.id
_entity.type
_entity.pdbx_description
1 polymer ?
#
loop_
_entity_poly.entity_id
_entity_poly.type
_entity_poly.pdbx_seq_one_letter_code
_entity_poly.pdbx_strand_id
1 'polypeptide(L)'
;MTGTPRSRWPLRLYAGLLLGVLAVNAAGFTLTEALRRLGPVPLGKDITYSTLVTDKDGRLLRPFITRDGYWRLPVTTADVDPRYLRMLIAYEDKRFYEHGGVDPKALLRAAWQAATHGRIVSGGSTLTMQVARLLEPRPARSFSDKLAEMVRAMQIERRLTKTQILDLYLALAPYGGNVEGTRAAALAYFGKEPKRLSTAESALLVALPQAPETRRPDRFPKTAVAARNRVIALLNTSGIVNADQAQAASAEEAPKGRLAFPMLAAHVAERLAKSAAPGSVAETTIARDLQASLETLARDRALRIGSGVATAILVVDNKTGEVRAHVGGTGYFDTLRAGQMDLANALRSPGSTLKPFIYGLAFEDGLVHPETLIDDRAVRYGAYAPENFDDSFHGTVTVRTALQQSLNVPALQILNAIGADRLMARLTNAGVKLVLPQNAGPGLAVGLGGAGVRLTDLAALYVALARGGEPIQLSWQVSEERNAKPLRRLFEPNATWMIGDVLKGAPTPQNAIGGQIAFKTGTSYGYRDAWAVGYDGANTIAVWVGRPDGAAVPGVVGRLAAAPILFEAFQRIGANRAPLGPAPSGTVIARTNELPANLQRFRPNALPQVATTTRGDAPPAIAFPPDGARIDLDGQQAPALSLKVYGGTPPFTWLADGVPIAEHEFRRDAFWDQPAHGFARLSVIDAKGKTASARVRVE
;
A
#
# COMPACT_ATOMS: atom_id res chain seq x y z
N MET A 1 -87.92 20.76 -66.35
CA MET A 1 -87.07 19.69 -65.84
C MET A 1 -85.90 20.32 -65.11
N THR A 2 -86.01 20.34 -63.76
CA THR A 2 -85.07 21.00 -62.87
C THR A 2 -84.08 19.96 -62.32
N GLY A 3 -82.84 20.03 -62.74
CA GLY A 3 -81.74 19.13 -62.27
C GLY A 3 -81.17 19.71 -61.00
N THR A 4 -81.31 19.01 -59.88
CA THR A 4 -80.65 19.31 -58.60
C THR A 4 -79.15 19.14 -58.61
N PRO A 5 -78.33 20.07 -58.21
CA PRO A 5 -76.85 19.86 -58.16
C PRO A 5 -76.50 18.83 -57.05
N ARG A 6 -75.97 17.71 -57.43
CA ARG A 6 -75.38 16.71 -56.56
C ARG A 6 -74.20 17.34 -55.77
N SER A 7 -74.31 17.54 -54.50
CA SER A 7 -73.31 18.03 -53.60
C SER A 7 -72.06 17.10 -53.61
N ARG A 8 -70.87 17.63 -54.10
CA ARG A 8 -69.57 16.92 -54.05
C ARG A 8 -68.87 16.91 -52.72
N TRP A 9 -69.57 17.38 -51.66
CA TRP A 9 -69.03 17.48 -50.29
C TRP A 9 -68.66 16.14 -49.62
N PRO A 10 -69.44 15.04 -49.76
CA PRO A 10 -69.04 13.77 -49.07
C PRO A 10 -67.78 13.17 -49.66
N LEU A 11 -67.52 13.30 -50.97
CA LEU A 11 -66.32 12.71 -51.59
C LEU A 11 -65.02 13.37 -51.11
N ARG A 12 -65.03 14.69 -50.88
CA ARG A 12 -63.88 15.44 -50.32
C ARG A 12 -63.63 15.09 -48.86
N LEU A 13 -64.63 14.83 -48.07
CA LEU A 13 -64.53 14.38 -46.68
C LEU A 13 -63.96 12.98 -46.60
N TYR A 14 -64.40 12.04 -47.41
CA TYR A 14 -63.84 10.67 -47.51
C TYR A 14 -62.43 10.66 -48.05
N ALA A 15 -62.06 11.47 -49.03
CA ALA A 15 -60.71 11.61 -49.53
C ALA A 15 -59.76 12.21 -48.47
N GLY A 16 -60.23 13.20 -47.65
CA GLY A 16 -59.50 13.76 -46.55
C GLY A 16 -59.27 12.77 -45.40
N LEU A 17 -60.29 11.98 -45.10
CA LEU A 17 -60.21 10.91 -44.07
C LEU A 17 -59.24 9.79 -44.54
N LEU A 18 -59.31 9.37 -45.79
CA LEU A 18 -58.40 8.36 -46.37
C LEU A 18 -56.95 8.83 -46.42
N LEU A 19 -56.72 10.10 -46.82
CA LEU A 19 -55.37 10.71 -46.75
C LEU A 19 -54.84 10.82 -45.29
N GLY A 20 -55.70 11.15 -44.35
CA GLY A 20 -55.35 11.17 -42.92
C GLY A 20 -54.96 9.80 -42.39
N VAL A 21 -55.71 8.75 -42.74
CA VAL A 21 -55.42 7.36 -42.37
C VAL A 21 -54.12 6.89 -43.04
N LEU A 22 -53.89 7.19 -44.30
CA LEU A 22 -52.64 6.86 -45.00
C LEU A 22 -51.45 7.60 -44.39
N ALA A 23 -51.60 8.87 -44.05
CA ALA A 23 -50.52 9.65 -43.37
C ALA A 23 -50.19 9.09 -41.99
N VAL A 24 -51.19 8.68 -41.20
CA VAL A 24 -50.99 8.05 -39.88
C VAL A 24 -50.34 6.70 -40.04
N ASN A 25 -50.71 5.87 -41.03
CA ASN A 25 -50.05 4.58 -41.28
C ASN A 25 -48.62 4.76 -41.79
N ALA A 26 -48.35 5.70 -42.69
CA ALA A 26 -47.04 6.04 -43.16
C ALA A 26 -46.14 6.55 -42.03
N ALA A 27 -46.65 7.40 -41.15
CA ALA A 27 -45.97 7.86 -39.95
C ALA A 27 -45.72 6.72 -38.96
N GLY A 28 -46.67 5.82 -38.77
CA GLY A 28 -46.52 4.62 -37.94
C GLY A 28 -45.46 3.65 -38.53
N PHE A 29 -45.46 3.44 -39.85
CA PHE A 29 -44.46 2.61 -40.49
C PHE A 29 -43.05 3.21 -40.40
N THR A 30 -42.92 4.52 -40.68
CA THR A 30 -41.63 5.22 -40.58
C THR A 30 -41.10 5.23 -39.12
N LEU A 31 -41.99 5.39 -38.17
CA LEU A 31 -41.65 5.32 -36.74
C LEU A 31 -41.18 3.90 -36.34
N THR A 32 -41.88 2.86 -36.80
CA THR A 32 -41.54 1.46 -36.51
C THR A 32 -40.19 1.09 -37.12
N GLU A 33 -39.94 1.53 -38.35
CA GLU A 33 -38.67 1.30 -39.02
C GLU A 33 -37.53 2.10 -38.39
N ALA A 34 -37.77 3.34 -37.96
CA ALA A 34 -36.81 4.12 -37.20
C ALA A 34 -36.51 3.46 -35.84
N LEU A 35 -37.51 2.90 -35.14
CA LEU A 35 -37.32 2.13 -33.89
C LEU A 35 -36.52 0.85 -34.12
N ARG A 36 -36.76 0.13 -35.21
CA ARG A 36 -35.95 -1.07 -35.59
C ARG A 36 -34.51 -0.71 -35.85
N ARG A 37 -34.22 0.39 -36.53
CA ARG A 37 -32.87 0.87 -36.84
C ARG A 37 -32.10 1.31 -35.60
N LEU A 38 -32.78 1.71 -34.53
CA LEU A 38 -32.13 2.06 -33.26
C LEU A 38 -31.54 0.85 -32.54
N GLY A 39 -31.97 -0.39 -32.85
CA GLY A 39 -31.48 -1.60 -32.15
C GLY A 39 -31.94 -1.73 -30.70
N PRO A 40 -31.31 -2.57 -29.90
CA PRO A 40 -31.67 -2.81 -28.50
C PRO A 40 -31.57 -1.54 -27.65
N VAL A 41 -32.42 -1.43 -26.62
CA VAL A 41 -32.41 -0.27 -25.72
C VAL A 41 -31.16 -0.32 -24.84
N PRO A 42 -30.32 0.73 -24.82
CA PRO A 42 -29.13 0.75 -23.96
C PRO A 42 -29.55 0.94 -22.50
N LEU A 43 -29.23 -0.03 -21.66
CA LEU A 43 -29.58 -0.04 -20.24
C LEU A 43 -28.35 0.14 -19.31
N GLY A 44 -27.22 0.51 -19.88
CA GLY A 44 -26.00 0.72 -19.12
C GLY A 44 -25.28 -0.56 -18.66
N LYS A 45 -25.70 -1.74 -19.16
CA LYS A 45 -25.07 -3.02 -18.79
C LYS A 45 -23.62 -3.15 -19.27
N ASP A 46 -23.29 -2.45 -20.34
CA ASP A 46 -21.96 -2.50 -20.97
C ASP A 46 -21.04 -1.36 -20.51
N ILE A 47 -21.45 -0.61 -19.47
CA ILE A 47 -20.61 0.46 -18.92
C ILE A 47 -19.38 -0.16 -18.24
N THR A 48 -18.20 0.25 -18.71
CA THR A 48 -16.94 -0.10 -18.05
C THR A 48 -16.66 0.87 -16.91
N TYR A 49 -16.65 0.39 -15.69
CA TYR A 49 -16.28 1.16 -14.50
C TYR A 49 -14.79 1.01 -14.17
N SER A 50 -14.26 1.97 -13.44
CA SER A 50 -12.95 1.90 -12.78
C SER A 50 -12.95 0.79 -11.75
N THR A 51 -11.92 -0.06 -11.78
CA THR A 51 -11.67 -1.01 -10.69
C THR A 51 -11.26 -0.24 -9.44
N LEU A 52 -11.85 -0.55 -8.31
CA LEU A 52 -11.59 0.10 -7.04
C LEU A 52 -10.94 -0.88 -6.08
N VAL A 53 -9.98 -0.38 -5.29
CA VAL A 53 -9.49 -1.07 -4.11
C VAL A 53 -9.87 -0.25 -2.89
N THR A 54 -10.56 -0.87 -1.94
CA THR A 54 -11.09 -0.23 -0.74
C THR A 54 -10.44 -0.80 0.52
N ASP A 55 -10.50 -0.03 1.59
CA ASP A 55 -10.10 -0.45 2.92
C ASP A 55 -11.16 -1.37 3.57
N LYS A 56 -10.89 -1.83 4.79
CA LYS A 56 -11.77 -2.69 5.57
C LYS A 56 -13.16 -2.09 5.87
N ASP A 57 -13.32 -0.78 5.73
CA ASP A 57 -14.55 -0.03 5.97
C ASP A 57 -15.19 0.46 4.66
N GLY A 58 -14.75 -0.04 3.49
CA GLY A 58 -15.25 0.33 2.17
C GLY A 58 -14.74 1.68 1.64
N ARG A 59 -13.82 2.37 2.35
CA ARG A 59 -13.28 3.67 1.93
C ARG A 59 -12.20 3.46 0.87
N LEU A 60 -12.18 4.34 -0.13
CA LEU A 60 -11.28 4.25 -1.27
C LEU A 60 -9.81 4.33 -0.86
N LEU A 61 -9.02 3.30 -1.22
CA LEU A 61 -7.57 3.29 -1.16
C LEU A 61 -6.95 3.71 -2.49
N ARG A 62 -7.39 3.09 -3.60
CA ARG A 62 -6.90 3.40 -4.95
C ARG A 62 -7.93 3.03 -6.01
N PRO A 63 -8.30 3.94 -6.91
CA PRO A 63 -9.02 3.63 -8.15
C PRO A 63 -8.03 3.30 -9.26
N PHE A 64 -8.52 2.60 -10.29
CA PHE A 64 -7.78 2.32 -11.52
C PHE A 64 -8.55 2.86 -12.72
N ILE A 65 -7.83 3.45 -13.66
CA ILE A 65 -8.43 3.97 -14.90
C ILE A 65 -9.06 2.84 -15.72
N THR A 66 -10.18 3.11 -16.34
CA THR A 66 -10.85 2.15 -17.25
C THR A 66 -9.99 1.88 -18.50
N ARG A 67 -10.28 0.79 -19.22
CA ARG A 67 -9.54 0.46 -20.44
C ARG A 67 -9.66 1.51 -21.54
N ASP A 68 -10.79 2.22 -21.58
CA ASP A 68 -11.07 3.34 -22.48
C ASP A 68 -10.48 4.68 -22.00
N GLY A 69 -9.72 4.67 -20.89
CA GLY A 69 -8.93 5.81 -20.42
C GLY A 69 -9.69 6.81 -19.55
N TYR A 70 -10.83 6.43 -18.97
CA TYR A 70 -11.64 7.30 -18.11
C TYR A 70 -11.53 6.94 -16.64
N TRP A 71 -11.67 7.93 -15.79
CA TRP A 71 -11.97 7.78 -14.36
C TRP A 71 -13.49 7.77 -14.22
N ARG A 72 -14.08 6.57 -14.17
CA ARG A 72 -15.53 6.35 -14.04
C ARG A 72 -15.80 5.47 -12.85
N LEU A 73 -15.89 6.10 -11.67
CA LEU A 73 -16.06 5.41 -10.40
C LEU A 73 -17.54 5.06 -10.19
N PRO A 74 -17.87 3.84 -9.75
CA PRO A 74 -19.24 3.48 -9.38
C PRO A 74 -19.81 4.46 -8.37
N VAL A 75 -21.04 4.87 -8.57
CA VAL A 75 -21.77 5.81 -7.72
C VAL A 75 -23.27 5.61 -7.90
N THR A 76 -24.01 5.70 -6.81
CA THR A 76 -25.47 5.68 -6.80
C THR A 76 -26.03 6.96 -6.16
N THR A 77 -27.32 7.19 -6.25
CA THR A 77 -28.01 8.30 -5.57
C THR A 77 -27.83 8.25 -4.04
N ALA A 78 -27.61 7.06 -3.47
CA ALA A 78 -27.33 6.88 -2.04
C ALA A 78 -25.94 7.39 -1.61
N ASP A 79 -24.99 7.46 -2.53
CA ASP A 79 -23.60 7.86 -2.28
C ASP A 79 -23.37 9.37 -2.41
N VAL A 80 -24.39 10.12 -2.83
CA VAL A 80 -24.28 11.55 -3.14
C VAL A 80 -25.05 12.38 -2.12
N ASP A 81 -24.62 13.63 -1.92
CA ASP A 81 -25.32 14.58 -1.05
C ASP A 81 -26.76 14.82 -1.57
N PRO A 82 -27.78 14.61 -0.76
CA PRO A 82 -29.17 14.85 -1.18
C PRO A 82 -29.43 16.29 -1.65
N ARG A 83 -28.65 17.26 -1.18
CA ARG A 83 -28.72 18.66 -1.63
C ARG A 83 -28.29 18.77 -3.08
N TYR A 84 -27.19 18.11 -3.46
CA TYR A 84 -26.74 18.09 -4.85
C TYR A 84 -27.80 17.51 -5.78
N LEU A 85 -28.44 16.38 -5.41
CA LEU A 85 -29.51 15.78 -6.21
C LEU A 85 -30.68 16.75 -6.42
N ARG A 86 -31.12 17.43 -5.35
CA ARG A 86 -32.18 18.45 -5.46
C ARG A 86 -31.79 19.60 -6.39
N MET A 87 -30.54 20.08 -6.26
CA MET A 87 -29.99 21.14 -7.11
C MET A 87 -29.90 20.71 -8.58
N LEU A 88 -29.42 19.49 -8.84
CA LEU A 88 -29.33 18.92 -10.18
C LEU A 88 -30.68 18.82 -10.86
N ILE A 89 -31.66 18.24 -10.19
CA ILE A 89 -33.02 18.08 -10.70
C ILE A 89 -33.70 19.46 -10.94
N ALA A 90 -33.57 20.36 -9.98
CA ALA A 90 -34.14 21.70 -10.10
C ALA A 90 -33.53 22.52 -11.24
N TYR A 91 -32.25 22.29 -11.56
CA TYR A 91 -31.53 23.00 -12.61
C TYR A 91 -31.73 22.37 -13.99
N GLU A 92 -31.56 21.05 -14.12
CA GLU A 92 -31.57 20.33 -15.38
C GLU A 92 -32.96 19.89 -15.83
N ASP A 93 -33.83 19.47 -14.87
CA ASP A 93 -35.12 18.85 -15.19
C ASP A 93 -36.13 18.95 -14.03
N LYS A 94 -36.71 20.14 -13.84
CA LYS A 94 -37.62 20.44 -12.68
C LYS A 94 -38.76 19.45 -12.50
N ARG A 95 -39.22 18.80 -13.58
CA ARG A 95 -40.34 17.86 -13.58
C ARG A 95 -39.90 16.43 -13.85
N PHE A 96 -38.65 16.09 -13.54
CA PHE A 96 -38.06 14.79 -13.76
C PHE A 96 -38.96 13.62 -13.32
N TYR A 97 -39.59 13.74 -12.19
CA TYR A 97 -40.50 12.71 -11.64
C TYR A 97 -41.91 12.70 -12.25
N GLU A 98 -42.27 13.68 -13.09
CA GLU A 98 -43.61 13.85 -13.61
C GLU A 98 -43.79 13.40 -15.07
N HIS A 99 -42.72 13.18 -15.79
CA HIS A 99 -42.76 12.80 -17.22
C HIS A 99 -42.09 11.45 -17.50
N GLY A 100 -42.42 10.82 -18.62
CA GLY A 100 -41.92 9.54 -19.07
C GLY A 100 -40.77 9.67 -20.10
N GLY A 101 -39.69 10.39 -19.75
CA GLY A 101 -38.46 10.55 -20.58
C GLY A 101 -38.40 11.84 -21.39
N VAL A 102 -39.53 12.35 -21.82
CA VAL A 102 -39.69 13.63 -22.54
C VAL A 102 -40.69 14.50 -21.80
N ASP A 103 -40.39 15.78 -21.63
CA ASP A 103 -41.28 16.75 -21.02
C ASP A 103 -42.00 17.58 -22.09
N PRO A 104 -43.29 17.26 -22.42
CA PRO A 104 -44.04 17.98 -23.46
C PRO A 104 -44.21 19.47 -23.14
N LYS A 105 -44.44 19.81 -21.86
CA LYS A 105 -44.60 21.19 -21.44
C LYS A 105 -43.32 22.00 -21.59
N ALA A 106 -42.15 21.39 -21.30
CA ALA A 106 -40.87 22.03 -21.55
C ALA A 106 -40.59 22.23 -23.04
N LEU A 107 -40.95 21.25 -23.87
CA LEU A 107 -40.79 21.36 -25.32
C LEU A 107 -41.69 22.48 -25.91
N LEU A 108 -42.94 22.55 -25.50
CA LEU A 108 -43.87 23.63 -25.92
C LEU A 108 -43.35 25.01 -25.48
N ARG A 109 -42.86 25.11 -24.24
CA ARG A 109 -42.25 26.36 -23.76
C ARG A 109 -41.00 26.74 -24.57
N ALA A 110 -40.12 25.78 -24.84
CA ALA A 110 -38.92 26.02 -25.63
C ALA A 110 -39.22 26.43 -27.07
N ALA A 111 -40.20 25.80 -27.71
CA ALA A 111 -40.70 26.17 -29.03
C ALA A 111 -41.29 27.58 -29.05
N TRP A 112 -42.15 27.92 -28.08
CA TRP A 112 -42.71 29.26 -27.95
C TRP A 112 -41.64 30.34 -27.75
N GLN A 113 -40.67 30.07 -26.84
CA GLN A 113 -39.55 31.00 -26.61
C GLN A 113 -38.65 31.18 -27.85
N ALA A 114 -38.39 30.12 -28.58
CA ALA A 114 -37.63 30.20 -29.86
C ALA A 114 -38.37 31.04 -30.89
N ALA A 115 -39.71 30.87 -31.03
CA ALA A 115 -40.53 31.64 -31.95
C ALA A 115 -40.63 33.11 -31.58
N THR A 116 -40.72 33.45 -30.24
CA THR A 116 -40.88 34.82 -29.79
C THR A 116 -39.56 35.61 -29.70
N HIS A 117 -38.44 34.95 -29.44
CA HIS A 117 -37.14 35.62 -29.24
C HIS A 117 -36.18 35.41 -30.40
N GLY A 118 -36.53 34.65 -31.46
CA GLY A 118 -35.66 34.36 -32.59
C GLY A 118 -34.41 33.55 -32.26
N ARG A 119 -34.29 33.03 -31.04
CA ARG A 119 -33.19 32.21 -30.54
C ARG A 119 -33.65 31.20 -29.48
N ILE A 120 -32.91 30.14 -29.34
CA ILE A 120 -33.16 29.14 -28.26
C ILE A 120 -32.83 29.77 -26.90
N VAL A 121 -33.83 30.07 -26.09
CA VAL A 121 -33.67 30.69 -24.75
C VAL A 121 -33.61 29.64 -23.66
N SER A 122 -34.35 28.51 -23.79
CA SER A 122 -34.29 27.40 -22.84
C SER A 122 -34.24 26.05 -23.55
N GLY A 123 -33.55 25.08 -22.96
CA GLY A 123 -33.50 23.71 -23.47
C GLY A 123 -34.77 22.91 -23.08
N GLY A 124 -35.27 22.09 -24.02
CA GLY A 124 -36.33 21.11 -23.74
C GLY A 124 -35.76 19.70 -23.50
N SER A 125 -34.47 19.56 -23.17
CA SER A 125 -33.83 18.26 -22.92
C SER A 125 -34.03 17.86 -21.46
N THR A 126 -34.47 16.63 -21.22
CA THR A 126 -34.61 16.03 -19.90
C THR A 126 -33.31 15.32 -19.45
N LEU A 127 -33.21 15.00 -18.16
CA LEU A 127 -32.12 14.16 -17.66
C LEU A 127 -32.08 12.80 -18.34
N THR A 128 -33.23 12.17 -18.62
CA THR A 128 -33.32 10.90 -19.34
C THR A 128 -32.81 11.02 -20.78
N MET A 129 -33.08 12.13 -21.47
CA MET A 129 -32.52 12.39 -22.82
C MET A 129 -31.01 12.56 -22.74
N GLN A 130 -30.48 13.18 -21.69
CA GLN A 130 -29.03 13.28 -21.49
C GLN A 130 -28.42 11.90 -21.26
N VAL A 131 -29.03 11.04 -20.43
CA VAL A 131 -28.60 9.65 -20.22
C VAL A 131 -28.62 8.87 -21.53
N ALA A 132 -29.69 9.00 -22.34
CA ALA A 132 -29.75 8.35 -23.67
C ALA A 132 -28.56 8.74 -24.55
N ARG A 133 -28.20 10.03 -24.59
CA ARG A 133 -27.04 10.52 -25.31
C ARG A 133 -25.71 10.03 -24.76
N LEU A 134 -25.57 9.92 -23.44
CA LEU A 134 -24.35 9.41 -22.78
C LEU A 134 -24.14 7.92 -23.04
N LEU A 135 -25.23 7.15 -23.11
CA LEU A 135 -25.19 5.72 -23.42
C LEU A 135 -24.94 5.44 -24.93
N GLU A 136 -25.42 6.32 -25.83
CA GLU A 136 -25.22 6.22 -27.29
C GLU A 136 -24.67 7.55 -27.83
N PRO A 137 -23.36 7.83 -27.66
CA PRO A 137 -22.76 9.06 -28.20
C PRO A 137 -22.86 9.11 -29.71
N ARG A 138 -23.34 10.22 -30.23
CA ARG A 138 -23.48 10.48 -31.69
C ARG A 138 -22.59 11.62 -32.14
N PRO A 139 -21.88 11.52 -33.28
CA PRO A 139 -20.90 12.53 -33.67
C PRO A 139 -21.51 13.87 -34.13
N ALA A 140 -22.75 13.87 -34.57
CA ALA A 140 -23.43 15.08 -35.05
C ALA A 140 -24.64 15.44 -34.18
N ARG A 141 -24.94 16.75 -34.05
CA ARG A 141 -26.14 17.27 -33.37
C ARG A 141 -27.18 17.65 -34.43
N SER A 142 -27.74 16.65 -35.10
CA SER A 142 -28.80 16.86 -36.07
C SER A 142 -30.20 16.84 -35.40
N PHE A 143 -31.22 17.29 -36.12
CA PHE A 143 -32.60 17.17 -35.65
C PHE A 143 -33.03 15.70 -35.50
N SER A 144 -32.54 14.82 -36.39
CA SER A 144 -32.79 13.38 -36.32
C SER A 144 -32.16 12.75 -35.09
N ASP A 145 -30.96 13.19 -34.67
CA ASP A 145 -30.34 12.71 -33.44
C ASP A 145 -31.15 13.13 -32.20
N LYS A 146 -31.69 14.35 -32.22
CA LYS A 146 -32.55 14.84 -31.12
C LYS A 146 -33.84 14.02 -31.00
N LEU A 147 -34.45 13.67 -32.15
CA LEU A 147 -35.64 12.81 -32.18
C LEU A 147 -35.29 11.41 -31.67
N ALA A 148 -34.15 10.85 -32.08
CA ALA A 148 -33.68 9.56 -31.59
C ALA A 148 -33.39 9.58 -30.06
N GLU A 149 -32.77 10.66 -29.52
CA GLU A 149 -32.62 10.83 -28.07
C GLU A 149 -33.97 10.82 -27.35
N MET A 150 -35.00 11.50 -27.88
CA MET A 150 -36.32 11.51 -27.29
C MET A 150 -36.97 10.12 -27.30
N VAL A 151 -36.86 9.38 -28.38
CA VAL A 151 -37.38 8.00 -28.45
C VAL A 151 -36.63 7.09 -27.49
N ARG A 152 -35.30 7.18 -27.44
CA ARG A 152 -34.48 6.43 -26.46
C ARG A 152 -34.84 6.76 -25.04
N ALA A 153 -35.03 8.03 -24.71
CA ALA A 153 -35.45 8.45 -23.37
C ALA A 153 -36.79 7.80 -22.96
N MET A 154 -37.79 7.78 -23.84
CA MET A 154 -39.05 7.09 -23.59
C MET A 154 -38.90 5.57 -23.44
N GLN A 155 -37.99 4.94 -24.21
CA GLN A 155 -37.72 3.52 -24.09
C GLN A 155 -36.99 3.17 -22.79
N ILE A 156 -36.04 4.00 -22.34
CA ILE A 156 -35.30 3.86 -21.08
C ILE A 156 -36.27 3.96 -19.90
N GLU A 157 -37.13 4.95 -19.87
CA GLU A 157 -38.16 5.16 -18.82
C GLU A 157 -39.14 3.99 -18.66
N ARG A 158 -39.39 3.24 -19.72
CA ARG A 158 -40.21 2.02 -19.66
C ARG A 158 -39.47 0.82 -19.03
N ARG A 159 -38.16 0.89 -18.90
CA ARG A 159 -37.30 -0.23 -18.46
C ARG A 159 -36.61 0.04 -17.15
N LEU A 160 -36.30 1.30 -16.84
CA LEU A 160 -35.57 1.72 -15.66
C LEU A 160 -36.42 2.64 -14.79
N THR A 161 -36.23 2.56 -13.52
CA THR A 161 -36.82 3.51 -12.54
C THR A 161 -36.10 4.86 -12.61
N LYS A 162 -36.74 5.91 -12.12
CA LYS A 162 -36.16 7.25 -12.00
C LYS A 162 -34.81 7.24 -11.23
N THR A 163 -34.72 6.44 -10.18
CA THR A 163 -33.47 6.28 -9.41
C THR A 163 -32.37 5.67 -10.27
N GLN A 164 -32.66 4.60 -10.99
CA GLN A 164 -31.68 3.97 -11.89
C GLN A 164 -31.23 4.90 -13.01
N ILE A 165 -32.12 5.75 -13.54
CA ILE A 165 -31.76 6.76 -14.53
C ILE A 165 -30.85 7.83 -13.95
N LEU A 166 -31.11 8.28 -12.71
CA LEU A 166 -30.20 9.18 -11.99
C LEU A 166 -28.84 8.53 -11.72
N ASP A 167 -28.81 7.26 -11.29
CA ASP A 167 -27.57 6.53 -11.07
C ASP A 167 -26.72 6.49 -12.35
N LEU A 168 -27.33 6.23 -13.51
CA LEU A 168 -26.63 6.29 -14.81
C LEU A 168 -26.12 7.70 -15.12
N TYR A 169 -26.91 8.73 -14.88
CA TYR A 169 -26.45 10.11 -15.06
C TYR A 169 -25.25 10.43 -14.15
N LEU A 170 -25.36 10.09 -12.87
CA LEU A 170 -24.28 10.31 -11.89
C LEU A 170 -22.99 9.60 -12.27
N ALA A 171 -23.09 8.42 -12.89
CA ALA A 171 -21.94 7.63 -13.32
C ALA A 171 -21.29 8.11 -14.61
N LEU A 172 -22.08 8.69 -15.55
CA LEU A 172 -21.64 8.97 -16.91
C LEU A 172 -21.47 10.45 -17.26
N ALA A 173 -22.04 11.37 -16.45
CA ALA A 173 -21.95 12.79 -16.75
C ALA A 173 -20.47 13.22 -16.90
N PRO A 174 -20.11 13.98 -17.98
CA PRO A 174 -18.73 14.40 -18.23
C PRO A 174 -18.38 15.62 -17.39
N TYR A 175 -17.19 15.61 -16.78
CA TYR A 175 -16.69 16.72 -15.94
C TYR A 175 -15.39 17.34 -16.49
N GLY A 176 -15.00 16.96 -17.69
CA GLY A 176 -13.84 17.48 -18.42
C GLY A 176 -12.62 16.57 -18.40
N GLY A 177 -11.91 16.54 -19.53
CA GLY A 177 -10.84 15.60 -19.78
C GLY A 177 -11.35 14.16 -19.69
N ASN A 178 -10.66 13.34 -18.92
CA ASN A 178 -11.03 11.94 -18.71
C ASN A 178 -11.76 11.68 -17.38
N VAL A 179 -12.45 12.69 -16.83
CA VAL A 179 -13.25 12.53 -15.61
C VAL A 179 -14.72 12.38 -15.97
N GLU A 180 -15.27 11.20 -15.71
CA GLU A 180 -16.68 10.89 -15.87
C GLU A 180 -17.29 10.42 -14.53
N GLY A 181 -18.49 10.89 -14.30
CA GLY A 181 -19.25 10.61 -13.09
C GLY A 181 -18.95 11.55 -11.92
N THR A 182 -20.01 11.77 -11.14
CA THR A 182 -20.02 12.72 -10.01
C THR A 182 -19.00 12.36 -8.93
N ARG A 183 -18.80 11.06 -8.66
CA ARG A 183 -17.83 10.60 -7.64
C ARG A 183 -16.40 10.89 -8.08
N ALA A 184 -16.06 10.59 -9.33
CA ALA A 184 -14.75 10.91 -9.87
C ALA A 184 -14.49 12.41 -9.88
N ALA A 185 -15.50 13.23 -10.23
CA ALA A 185 -15.40 14.68 -10.23
C ALA A 185 -15.22 15.25 -8.82
N ALA A 186 -15.96 14.76 -7.83
CA ALA A 186 -15.82 15.19 -6.43
C ALA A 186 -14.41 14.91 -5.89
N LEU A 187 -13.88 13.73 -6.16
CA LEU A 187 -12.51 13.37 -5.78
C LEU A 187 -11.46 14.20 -6.54
N ALA A 188 -11.63 14.39 -7.85
CA ALA A 188 -10.68 15.12 -8.69
C ALA A 188 -10.65 16.63 -8.40
N TYR A 189 -11.76 17.24 -8.04
CA TYR A 189 -11.81 18.70 -7.83
C TYR A 189 -11.83 19.08 -6.36
N PHE A 190 -12.36 18.24 -5.45
CA PHE A 190 -12.51 18.58 -4.03
C PHE A 190 -11.77 17.61 -3.09
N GLY A 191 -11.23 16.49 -3.59
CA GLY A 191 -10.49 15.51 -2.79
C GLY A 191 -11.34 14.73 -1.80
N LYS A 192 -12.66 14.70 -1.96
CA LYS A 192 -13.60 14.03 -1.05
C LYS A 192 -14.71 13.28 -1.78
N GLU A 193 -15.33 12.34 -1.09
CA GLU A 193 -16.49 11.61 -1.58
C GLU A 193 -17.70 12.54 -1.71
N PRO A 194 -18.61 12.32 -2.69
CA PRO A 194 -19.73 13.23 -2.98
C PRO A 194 -20.84 13.23 -1.94
N LYS A 195 -20.71 12.52 -0.84
CA LYS A 195 -21.70 12.41 0.25
C LYS A 195 -21.87 13.70 1.05
N ARG A 196 -20.86 14.58 1.06
CA ARG A 196 -20.84 15.83 1.85
C ARG A 196 -20.28 16.97 1.00
N LEU A 197 -21.11 17.44 0.05
CA LEU A 197 -20.77 18.58 -0.79
C LEU A 197 -21.27 19.88 -0.16
N SER A 198 -20.49 20.96 -0.27
CA SER A 198 -20.97 22.31 0.02
C SER A 198 -21.99 22.74 -1.05
N THR A 199 -22.71 23.83 -0.80
CA THR A 199 -23.61 24.42 -1.79
C THR A 199 -22.84 24.89 -3.04
N ALA A 200 -21.65 25.46 -2.86
CA ALA A 200 -20.78 25.89 -3.96
C ALA A 200 -20.27 24.72 -4.78
N GLU A 201 -19.77 23.65 -4.12
CA GLU A 201 -19.30 22.44 -4.78
C GLU A 201 -20.42 21.74 -5.56
N SER A 202 -21.62 21.63 -4.94
CA SER A 202 -22.80 21.09 -5.60
C SER A 202 -23.17 21.89 -6.85
N ALA A 203 -23.21 23.22 -6.74
CA ALA A 203 -23.52 24.10 -7.87
C ALA A 203 -22.47 24.02 -8.98
N LEU A 204 -21.19 23.85 -8.63
CA LEU A 204 -20.13 23.66 -9.60
C LEU A 204 -20.30 22.35 -10.36
N LEU A 205 -20.56 21.22 -9.65
CA LEU A 205 -20.82 19.93 -10.29
C LEU A 205 -22.08 19.93 -11.16
N VAL A 206 -23.10 20.68 -10.80
CA VAL A 206 -24.29 20.89 -11.65
C VAL A 206 -23.93 21.66 -12.92
N ALA A 207 -23.04 22.66 -12.82
CA ALA A 207 -22.69 23.53 -13.95
C ALA A 207 -21.77 22.85 -14.99
N LEU A 208 -20.86 21.96 -14.57
CA LEU A 208 -19.78 21.44 -15.40
C LEU A 208 -20.27 20.60 -16.60
N PRO A 209 -21.24 19.65 -16.48
CA PRO A 209 -21.61 18.73 -17.55
C PRO A 209 -22.15 19.41 -18.82
N GLN A 210 -22.67 20.63 -18.74
CA GLN A 210 -23.19 21.37 -19.90
C GLN A 210 -22.10 21.80 -20.88
N ALA A 211 -20.89 22.07 -20.39
CA ALA A 211 -19.76 22.46 -21.22
C ALA A 211 -18.44 22.02 -20.54
N PRO A 212 -18.21 20.72 -20.41
CA PRO A 212 -17.18 20.17 -19.54
C PRO A 212 -15.76 20.65 -19.86
N GLU A 213 -15.42 20.83 -21.14
CA GLU A 213 -14.09 21.26 -21.53
C GLU A 213 -13.83 22.75 -21.30
N THR A 214 -14.84 23.60 -21.50
CA THR A 214 -14.70 25.06 -21.38
C THR A 214 -15.00 25.59 -19.97
N ARG A 215 -15.54 24.74 -19.09
CA ARG A 215 -15.85 25.07 -17.69
C ARG A 215 -14.93 24.37 -16.68
N ARG A 216 -13.90 23.65 -17.14
CA ARG A 216 -12.94 22.96 -16.27
C ARG A 216 -12.26 23.95 -15.32
N PRO A 217 -12.39 23.77 -13.99
CA PRO A 217 -11.81 24.71 -13.02
C PRO A 217 -10.28 24.75 -13.06
N ASP A 218 -9.63 23.63 -13.40
CA ASP A 218 -8.18 23.52 -13.52
C ASP A 218 -7.58 24.24 -14.75
N ARG A 219 -8.40 24.56 -15.75
CA ARG A 219 -7.99 25.29 -16.96
C ARG A 219 -8.65 26.66 -17.09
N PHE A 220 -9.92 26.75 -16.73
CA PHE A 220 -10.75 27.94 -16.93
C PHE A 220 -11.47 28.35 -15.65
N PRO A 221 -10.74 28.69 -14.55
CA PRO A 221 -11.34 28.92 -13.23
C PRO A 221 -12.38 30.03 -13.24
N LYS A 222 -12.15 31.13 -13.97
CA LYS A 222 -13.11 32.25 -14.08
C LYS A 222 -14.43 31.82 -14.72
N THR A 223 -14.36 31.01 -15.78
CA THR A 223 -15.53 30.48 -16.48
C THR A 223 -16.30 29.50 -15.59
N ALA A 224 -15.57 28.65 -14.84
CA ALA A 224 -16.14 27.71 -13.88
C ALA A 224 -16.91 28.45 -12.75
N VAL A 225 -16.30 29.48 -12.15
CA VAL A 225 -16.92 30.32 -11.13
C VAL A 225 -18.17 31.03 -11.67
N ALA A 226 -18.09 31.62 -12.87
CA ALA A 226 -19.23 32.29 -13.49
C ALA A 226 -20.39 31.31 -13.77
N ALA A 227 -20.08 30.08 -14.19
CA ALA A 227 -21.08 29.04 -14.42
C ALA A 227 -21.70 28.58 -13.08
N ARG A 228 -20.89 28.30 -12.05
CA ARG A 228 -21.35 28.01 -10.70
C ARG A 228 -22.29 29.07 -10.15
N ASN A 229 -21.89 30.34 -10.22
CA ASN A 229 -22.67 31.44 -9.66
C ASN A 229 -24.01 31.64 -10.40
N ARG A 230 -24.07 31.35 -11.73
CA ARG A 230 -25.33 31.32 -12.46
C ARG A 230 -26.26 30.21 -11.96
N VAL A 231 -25.76 29.03 -11.64
CA VAL A 231 -26.53 27.95 -11.03
C VAL A 231 -27.05 28.38 -9.66
N ILE A 232 -26.18 28.95 -8.80
CA ILE A 232 -26.59 29.46 -7.47
C ILE A 232 -27.70 30.50 -7.58
N ALA A 233 -27.55 31.49 -8.46
CA ALA A 233 -28.54 32.54 -8.64
C ALA A 233 -29.91 31.98 -9.09
N LEU A 234 -29.94 31.03 -10.02
CA LEU A 234 -31.18 30.39 -10.49
C LEU A 234 -31.83 29.57 -9.38
N LEU A 235 -31.01 28.83 -8.58
CA LEU A 235 -31.53 28.03 -7.48
C LEU A 235 -32.02 28.90 -6.30
N ASN A 236 -31.42 30.06 -6.08
CA ASN A 236 -31.90 31.05 -5.12
C ASN A 236 -33.25 31.61 -5.57
N THR A 237 -33.41 32.06 -6.82
CA THR A 237 -34.68 32.54 -7.39
C THR A 237 -35.79 31.49 -7.32
N SER A 238 -35.44 30.20 -7.41
CA SER A 238 -36.41 29.09 -7.30
C SER A 238 -36.65 28.60 -5.86
N GLY A 239 -36.05 29.21 -4.86
CA GLY A 239 -36.22 28.89 -3.44
C GLY A 239 -35.55 27.58 -2.97
N ILE A 240 -34.71 26.94 -3.81
CA ILE A 240 -33.95 25.72 -3.46
C ILE A 240 -32.77 26.03 -2.54
N VAL A 241 -32.20 27.21 -2.72
CA VAL A 241 -31.12 27.77 -1.91
C VAL A 241 -31.56 29.13 -1.38
N ASN A 242 -31.46 29.37 -0.09
CA ASN A 242 -31.83 30.68 0.48
C ASN A 242 -30.73 31.75 0.20
N ALA A 243 -31.03 33.01 0.47
CA ALA A 243 -30.16 34.14 0.16
C ALA A 243 -28.80 34.04 0.86
N ASP A 244 -28.78 33.68 2.15
CA ASP A 244 -27.54 33.55 2.93
C ASP A 244 -26.66 32.42 2.40
N GLN A 245 -27.24 31.27 2.10
CA GLN A 245 -26.55 30.14 1.47
C GLN A 245 -26.02 30.52 0.09
N ALA A 246 -26.75 31.26 -0.71
CA ALA A 246 -26.34 31.71 -2.03
C ALA A 246 -25.15 32.69 -1.95
N GLN A 247 -25.22 33.63 -1.00
CA GLN A 247 -24.12 34.58 -0.75
C GLN A 247 -22.86 33.84 -0.29
N ALA A 248 -22.94 32.97 0.72
CA ALA A 248 -21.83 32.19 1.22
C ALA A 248 -21.23 31.30 0.12
N ALA A 249 -22.07 30.59 -0.66
CA ALA A 249 -21.61 29.72 -1.73
C ALA A 249 -20.95 30.48 -2.90
N SER A 250 -21.39 31.72 -3.17
CA SER A 250 -20.79 32.55 -4.20
C SER A 250 -19.41 33.10 -3.78
N ALA A 251 -19.20 33.29 -2.47
CA ALA A 251 -17.92 33.74 -1.90
C ALA A 251 -16.90 32.59 -1.73
N GLU A 252 -17.36 31.32 -1.71
CA GLU A 252 -16.45 30.17 -1.57
C GLU A 252 -15.50 30.06 -2.77
N GLU A 253 -14.20 29.86 -2.49
CA GLU A 253 -13.19 29.69 -3.54
C GLU A 253 -13.47 28.43 -4.40
N ALA A 254 -13.27 28.57 -5.71
CA ALA A 254 -13.31 27.42 -6.61
C ALA A 254 -11.98 26.64 -6.57
N PRO A 255 -12.00 25.35 -6.92
CA PRO A 255 -10.77 24.56 -7.04
C PRO A 255 -9.78 25.21 -7.99
N LYS A 256 -8.50 25.29 -7.59
CA LYS A 256 -7.41 25.88 -8.40
C LYS A 256 -6.73 24.86 -9.33
N GLY A 257 -7.07 23.58 -9.20
CA GLY A 257 -6.46 22.51 -9.95
C GLY A 257 -7.21 21.20 -9.79
N ARG A 258 -6.70 20.18 -10.46
CA ARG A 258 -7.15 18.80 -10.31
C ARG A 258 -6.27 18.09 -9.29
N LEU A 259 -6.88 17.51 -8.29
CA LEU A 259 -6.20 16.72 -7.28
C LEU A 259 -5.91 15.31 -7.80
N ALA A 260 -4.82 14.71 -7.34
CA ALA A 260 -4.55 13.30 -7.59
C ALA A 260 -5.54 12.41 -6.84
N PHE A 261 -5.97 11.34 -7.49
CA PHE A 261 -6.77 10.32 -6.81
C PHE A 261 -5.97 9.66 -5.68
N PRO A 262 -6.63 9.16 -4.64
CA PRO A 262 -5.96 8.43 -3.56
C PRO A 262 -5.10 7.30 -4.11
N MET A 263 -3.91 7.10 -3.53
CA MET A 263 -2.98 6.04 -3.89
C MET A 263 -2.35 5.45 -2.63
N LEU A 264 -3.19 4.88 -1.78
CA LEU A 264 -2.76 4.22 -0.56
C LEU A 264 -2.59 2.72 -0.80
N ALA A 265 -1.69 2.08 -0.05
CA ALA A 265 -1.36 0.66 -0.18
C ALA A 265 -1.11 0.25 -1.65
N ALA A 266 -0.36 1.07 -2.38
CA ALA A 266 -0.26 1.02 -3.84
C ALA A 266 0.17 -0.36 -4.37
N HIS A 267 1.08 -1.07 -3.70
CA HIS A 267 1.55 -2.40 -4.09
C HIS A 267 0.46 -3.48 -3.91
N VAL A 268 -0.28 -3.42 -2.80
CA VAL A 268 -1.42 -4.31 -2.56
C VAL A 268 -2.52 -4.03 -3.57
N ALA A 269 -2.85 -2.76 -3.79
CA ALA A 269 -3.87 -2.35 -4.74
C ALA A 269 -3.54 -2.80 -6.16
N GLU A 270 -2.29 -2.64 -6.61
CA GLU A 270 -1.83 -3.10 -7.93
C GLU A 270 -1.94 -4.62 -8.10
N ARG A 271 -1.54 -5.37 -7.07
CA ARG A 271 -1.65 -6.83 -7.08
C ARG A 271 -3.09 -7.30 -7.19
N LEU A 272 -3.99 -6.72 -6.39
CA LEU A 272 -5.40 -7.09 -6.37
C LEU A 272 -6.13 -6.66 -7.64
N ALA A 273 -5.86 -5.48 -8.17
CA ALA A 273 -6.47 -5.01 -9.41
C ALA A 273 -6.10 -5.87 -10.63
N LYS A 274 -4.89 -6.47 -10.65
CA LYS A 274 -4.48 -7.40 -11.72
C LYS A 274 -5.27 -8.70 -11.74
N SER A 275 -5.74 -9.17 -10.59
CA SER A 275 -6.55 -10.40 -10.48
C SER A 275 -8.05 -10.14 -10.45
N ALA A 276 -8.47 -8.91 -10.22
CA ALA A 276 -9.87 -8.52 -10.13
C ALA A 276 -10.53 -8.41 -11.52
N ALA A 277 -11.83 -8.67 -11.58
CA ALA A 277 -12.60 -8.38 -12.77
C ALA A 277 -12.62 -6.88 -13.06
N PRO A 278 -12.56 -6.43 -14.33
CA PRO A 278 -12.65 -5.01 -14.67
C PRO A 278 -13.92 -4.39 -14.09
N GLY A 279 -13.77 -3.23 -13.42
CA GLY A 279 -14.88 -2.50 -12.83
C GLY A 279 -15.37 -3.05 -11.48
N SER A 280 -14.73 -4.08 -10.94
CA SER A 280 -15.09 -4.62 -9.63
C SER A 280 -14.46 -3.82 -8.49
N VAL A 281 -14.96 -4.08 -7.28
CA VAL A 281 -14.41 -3.55 -6.02
C VAL A 281 -13.68 -4.67 -5.31
N ALA A 282 -12.39 -4.48 -5.04
CA ALA A 282 -11.58 -5.38 -4.23
C ALA A 282 -11.49 -4.84 -2.80
N GLU A 283 -12.17 -5.50 -1.87
CA GLU A 283 -12.18 -5.13 -0.45
C GLU A 283 -10.97 -5.72 0.26
N THR A 284 -10.24 -4.86 0.99
CA THR A 284 -9.04 -5.26 1.73
C THR A 284 -9.24 -5.22 3.24
N THR A 285 -8.32 -5.87 3.96
CA THR A 285 -8.24 -5.79 5.42
C THR A 285 -7.47 -4.55 5.92
N ILE A 286 -6.95 -3.73 5.02
CA ILE A 286 -6.15 -2.53 5.32
C ILE A 286 -7.01 -1.48 6.05
N ALA A 287 -6.44 -0.84 7.06
CA ALA A 287 -7.02 0.31 7.74
C ALA A 287 -6.48 1.61 7.11
N ARG A 288 -7.31 2.34 6.37
CA ARG A 288 -6.92 3.48 5.52
C ARG A 288 -6.09 4.54 6.26
N ASP A 289 -6.55 4.95 7.45
CA ASP A 289 -5.90 6.04 8.18
C ASP A 289 -4.55 5.61 8.76
N LEU A 290 -4.45 4.36 9.23
CA LEU A 290 -3.19 3.76 9.66
C LEU A 290 -2.23 3.64 8.49
N GLN A 291 -2.68 3.16 7.34
CA GLN A 291 -1.89 3.05 6.12
C GLN A 291 -1.30 4.40 5.71
N ALA A 292 -2.11 5.44 5.63
CA ALA A 292 -1.67 6.78 5.26
C ALA A 292 -0.62 7.34 6.24
N SER A 293 -0.85 7.13 7.54
CA SER A 293 0.08 7.55 8.59
C SER A 293 1.42 6.82 8.49
N LEU A 294 1.41 5.50 8.21
CA LEU A 294 2.63 4.69 8.08
C LEU A 294 3.38 4.94 6.77
N GLU A 295 2.70 5.25 5.66
CA GLU A 295 3.35 5.69 4.42
C GLU A 295 4.10 7.00 4.63
N THR A 296 3.50 7.94 5.38
CA THR A 296 4.16 9.19 5.76
C THR A 296 5.38 8.91 6.64
N LEU A 297 5.24 8.05 7.66
CA LEU A 297 6.36 7.65 8.52
C LEU A 297 7.51 7.04 7.72
N ALA A 298 7.21 6.09 6.83
CA ALA A 298 8.21 5.41 6.01
C ALA A 298 8.98 6.40 5.14
N ARG A 299 8.28 7.34 4.50
CA ARG A 299 8.89 8.40 3.67
C ARG A 299 9.79 9.30 4.47
N ASP A 300 9.27 9.87 5.57
CA ASP A 300 9.99 10.83 6.39
C ASP A 300 11.26 10.23 6.99
N ARG A 301 11.18 8.97 7.45
CA ARG A 301 12.32 8.27 8.05
C ARG A 301 13.36 7.88 7.00
N ALA A 302 12.95 7.38 5.85
CA ALA A 302 13.87 7.04 4.78
C ALA A 302 14.65 8.26 4.26
N LEU A 303 13.96 9.41 4.10
CA LEU A 303 14.61 10.66 3.67
C LEU A 303 15.65 11.17 4.67
N ARG A 304 15.43 10.96 5.98
CA ARG A 304 16.38 11.36 7.03
C ARG A 304 17.59 10.42 7.13
N ILE A 305 17.42 9.14 6.78
CA ILE A 305 18.49 8.15 6.87
C ILE A 305 19.48 8.31 5.71
N GLY A 306 19.00 8.58 4.49
CA GLY A 306 19.91 8.82 3.37
C GLY A 306 19.27 8.75 2.00
N SER A 307 20.03 9.16 1.00
CA SER A 307 19.65 9.07 -0.41
C SER A 307 19.50 7.60 -0.84
N GLY A 308 18.48 7.30 -1.65
CA GLY A 308 18.20 5.94 -2.12
C GLY A 308 17.73 4.93 -1.06
N VAL A 309 17.69 5.31 0.23
CA VAL A 309 17.18 4.45 1.29
C VAL A 309 15.66 4.37 1.22
N ALA A 310 15.13 3.17 1.34
CA ALA A 310 13.70 2.88 1.39
C ALA A 310 13.32 2.18 2.70
N THR A 311 12.05 2.23 3.04
CA THR A 311 11.48 1.59 4.23
C THR A 311 10.22 0.84 3.86
N ALA A 312 10.11 -0.41 4.32
CA ALA A 312 8.87 -1.19 4.26
C ALA A 312 8.35 -1.43 5.68
N ILE A 313 7.02 -1.36 5.83
CA ILE A 313 6.34 -1.58 7.12
C ILE A 313 5.13 -2.48 6.90
N LEU A 314 4.98 -3.49 7.74
CA LEU A 314 3.81 -4.36 7.77
C LEU A 314 3.21 -4.36 9.16
N VAL A 315 1.89 -4.23 9.26
CA VAL A 315 1.12 -4.35 10.50
C VAL A 315 0.11 -5.46 10.37
N VAL A 316 0.11 -6.39 11.30
CA VAL A 316 -0.76 -7.57 11.30
C VAL A 316 -1.52 -7.66 12.62
N ASP A 317 -2.80 -7.94 12.55
CA ASP A 317 -3.64 -8.31 13.68
C ASP A 317 -3.32 -9.77 14.09
N ASN A 318 -2.83 -9.97 15.30
CA ASN A 318 -2.39 -11.28 15.77
C ASN A 318 -3.53 -12.31 15.84
N LYS A 319 -4.75 -11.87 16.14
CA LYS A 319 -5.90 -12.77 16.31
C LYS A 319 -6.39 -13.32 14.97
N THR A 320 -6.48 -12.46 13.96
CA THR A 320 -7.10 -12.78 12.67
C THR A 320 -6.09 -13.10 11.57
N GLY A 321 -4.84 -12.66 11.70
CA GLY A 321 -3.82 -12.69 10.63
C GLY A 321 -4.08 -11.67 9.52
N GLU A 322 -5.04 -10.76 9.71
CA GLU A 322 -5.34 -9.71 8.76
C GLU A 322 -4.27 -8.63 8.74
N VAL A 323 -3.83 -8.26 7.56
CA VAL A 323 -2.86 -7.19 7.37
C VAL A 323 -3.60 -5.85 7.42
N ARG A 324 -3.33 -5.07 8.48
CA ARG A 324 -3.95 -3.77 8.72
C ARG A 324 -3.24 -2.62 8.01
N ALA A 325 -1.96 -2.79 7.71
CA ALA A 325 -1.20 -1.87 6.87
C ALA A 325 -0.07 -2.59 6.13
N HIS A 326 0.20 -2.18 4.89
CA HIS A 326 1.25 -2.71 4.03
C HIS A 326 1.92 -1.57 3.28
N VAL A 327 3.03 -1.11 3.79
CA VAL A 327 3.88 -0.10 3.14
C VAL A 327 5.02 -0.84 2.45
N GLY A 328 4.95 -0.97 1.13
CA GLY A 328 5.96 -1.68 0.34
C GLY A 328 7.17 -0.82 -0.05
N GLY A 329 7.17 0.47 0.27
CA GLY A 329 8.25 1.41 -0.04
C GLY A 329 7.90 2.85 0.31
N THR A 330 8.79 3.79 0.05
CA THR A 330 8.65 5.21 0.42
C THR A 330 7.72 6.02 -0.47
N GLY A 331 7.40 5.51 -1.65
CA GLY A 331 6.48 6.13 -2.61
C GLY A 331 6.46 5.35 -3.92
N TYR A 332 5.27 5.07 -4.45
CA TYR A 332 5.10 4.18 -5.60
C TYR A 332 5.77 4.71 -6.88
N PHE A 333 5.83 6.01 -7.08
CA PHE A 333 6.47 6.65 -8.24
C PHE A 333 7.89 7.19 -7.95
N ASP A 334 8.45 6.86 -6.79
CA ASP A 334 9.83 7.22 -6.46
C ASP A 334 10.80 6.32 -7.22
N THR A 335 11.27 6.76 -8.37
CA THR A 335 12.18 6.00 -9.24
C THR A 335 13.55 5.80 -8.60
N LEU A 336 14.03 6.76 -7.82
CA LEU A 336 15.31 6.68 -7.10
C LEU A 336 15.31 5.51 -6.09
N ARG A 337 14.15 5.23 -5.50
CA ARG A 337 13.95 4.18 -4.49
C ARG A 337 13.21 2.97 -5.02
N ALA A 338 13.24 2.76 -6.34
CA ALA A 338 12.55 1.66 -7.02
C ALA A 338 11.10 1.49 -6.53
N GLY A 339 10.35 2.59 -6.45
CA GLY A 339 9.06 2.68 -5.76
C GLY A 339 8.00 1.68 -6.20
N GLN A 340 8.10 1.10 -7.41
CA GLN A 340 7.19 0.05 -7.88
C GLN A 340 7.54 -1.34 -7.32
N MET A 341 8.74 -1.52 -6.73
CA MET A 341 9.11 -2.77 -6.07
C MET A 341 8.44 -2.86 -4.69
N ASP A 342 7.71 -3.92 -4.47
CA ASP A 342 7.17 -4.24 -3.14
C ASP A 342 8.28 -4.82 -2.25
N LEU A 343 8.94 -3.95 -1.48
CA LEU A 343 10.06 -4.33 -0.61
C LEU A 343 9.61 -5.20 0.57
N ALA A 344 8.33 -5.21 0.93
CA ALA A 344 7.80 -6.14 1.91
C ALA A 344 7.80 -7.59 1.40
N ASN A 345 7.80 -7.78 0.08
CA ASN A 345 7.88 -9.08 -0.57
C ASN A 345 9.25 -9.37 -1.22
N ALA A 346 10.21 -8.46 -1.15
CA ALA A 346 11.56 -8.68 -1.64
C ALA A 346 12.33 -9.65 -0.73
N LEU A 347 13.10 -10.57 -1.34
CA LEU A 347 13.98 -11.46 -0.59
C LEU A 347 15.21 -10.68 -0.11
N ARG A 348 15.45 -10.70 1.21
CA ARG A 348 16.56 -9.99 1.86
C ARG A 348 17.17 -10.86 2.95
N SER A 349 18.42 -10.59 3.33
CA SER A 349 19.05 -11.27 4.45
C SER A 349 18.42 -10.80 5.79
N PRO A 350 17.87 -11.72 6.59
CA PRO A 350 17.22 -11.38 7.87
C PRO A 350 18.17 -10.95 8.97
N GLY A 351 19.46 -11.22 8.82
CA GLY A 351 20.42 -11.04 9.90
C GLY A 351 20.00 -11.78 11.17
N SER A 352 20.07 -11.09 12.30
CA SER A 352 19.77 -11.67 13.62
C SER A 352 18.27 -11.81 13.94
N THR A 353 17.34 -11.48 13.03
CA THR A 353 15.90 -11.66 13.30
C THR A 353 15.46 -13.11 13.40
N LEU A 354 16.30 -14.05 12.96
CA LEU A 354 16.05 -15.50 13.09
C LEU A 354 16.49 -16.09 14.42
N LYS A 355 17.28 -15.37 15.24
CA LYS A 355 17.78 -15.91 16.53
C LYS A 355 16.67 -16.36 17.49
N PRO A 356 15.52 -15.66 17.66
CA PRO A 356 14.45 -16.14 18.53
C PRO A 356 13.99 -17.56 18.20
N PHE A 357 14.04 -17.96 16.93
CA PHE A 357 13.62 -19.29 16.50
C PHE A 357 14.67 -20.37 16.77
N ILE A 358 15.94 -20.00 16.83
CA ILE A 358 17.04 -20.88 17.30
C ILE A 358 16.83 -21.17 18.79
N TYR A 359 16.67 -20.12 19.58
CA TYR A 359 16.46 -20.28 21.02
C TYR A 359 15.12 -20.96 21.34
N GLY A 360 14.08 -20.72 20.54
CA GLY A 360 12.78 -21.36 20.71
C GLY A 360 12.83 -22.87 20.59
N LEU A 361 13.56 -23.42 19.62
CA LEU A 361 13.80 -24.84 19.50
C LEU A 361 14.58 -25.38 20.73
N ALA A 362 15.59 -24.65 21.17
CA ALA A 362 16.40 -25.05 22.32
C ALA A 362 15.61 -25.01 23.64
N PHE A 363 14.69 -24.07 23.81
CA PHE A 363 13.78 -24.01 24.96
C PHE A 363 12.77 -25.17 24.92
N GLU A 364 12.21 -25.49 23.75
CA GLU A 364 11.26 -26.59 23.56
C GLU A 364 11.89 -27.95 23.86
N ASP A 365 13.15 -28.12 23.47
CA ASP A 365 13.90 -29.37 23.71
C ASP A 365 14.41 -29.49 25.15
N GLY A 366 14.26 -28.46 25.97
CA GLY A 366 14.86 -28.44 27.30
C GLY A 366 16.40 -28.46 27.27
N LEU A 367 17.00 -28.01 26.15
CA LEU A 367 18.45 -27.93 26.00
C LEU A 367 19.03 -26.73 26.79
N VAL A 368 18.29 -25.63 26.82
CA VAL A 368 18.60 -24.43 27.60
C VAL A 368 17.32 -23.80 28.14
N HIS A 369 17.50 -22.96 29.13
CA HIS A 369 16.48 -22.10 29.73
C HIS A 369 16.95 -20.63 29.57
N PRO A 370 16.09 -19.61 29.64
CA PRO A 370 16.53 -18.21 29.60
C PRO A 370 17.64 -17.87 30.59
N GLU A 371 17.66 -18.49 31.76
CA GLU A 371 18.68 -18.26 32.81
C GLU A 371 19.85 -19.27 32.74
N THR A 372 19.93 -20.13 31.73
CA THR A 372 21.08 -21.00 31.48
C THR A 372 22.29 -20.16 31.15
N LEU A 373 23.43 -20.45 31.81
CA LEU A 373 24.72 -19.84 31.51
C LEU A 373 25.27 -20.43 30.18
N ILE A 374 25.75 -19.55 29.29
CA ILE A 374 26.38 -19.90 28.03
C ILE A 374 27.62 -19.05 27.82
N ASP A 375 28.64 -19.64 27.21
CA ASP A 375 29.91 -18.94 27.01
C ASP A 375 29.89 -18.15 25.67
N ASP A 376 30.14 -16.86 25.76
CA ASP A 376 30.39 -15.96 24.63
C ASP A 376 31.90 -15.72 24.54
N ARG A 377 32.59 -16.65 23.89
CA ARG A 377 34.04 -16.65 23.70
C ARG A 377 34.39 -17.05 22.26
N ALA A 378 35.61 -16.76 21.83
CA ALA A 378 36.07 -17.17 20.48
C ALA A 378 35.91 -18.68 20.29
N VAL A 379 35.16 -19.08 19.27
CA VAL A 379 34.97 -20.47 18.85
C VAL A 379 35.26 -20.63 17.37
N ARG A 380 35.56 -21.83 16.94
CA ARG A 380 35.84 -22.16 15.54
C ARG A 380 35.05 -23.39 15.11
N TYR A 381 34.41 -23.29 13.95
CA TYR A 381 33.69 -24.38 13.27
C TYR A 381 34.39 -24.68 11.92
N GLY A 382 35.39 -25.55 11.92
CA GLY A 382 36.23 -25.74 10.74
C GLY A 382 36.97 -24.46 10.36
N ALA A 383 36.76 -23.95 9.16
CA ALA A 383 37.31 -22.68 8.69
C ALA A 383 36.53 -21.44 9.18
N TYR A 384 35.35 -21.62 9.75
CA TYR A 384 34.48 -20.52 10.17
C TYR A 384 34.70 -20.16 11.64
N ALA A 385 35.07 -18.90 11.90
CA ALA A 385 35.24 -18.34 13.24
C ALA A 385 34.29 -17.14 13.40
N PRO A 386 33.11 -17.33 14.01
CA PRO A 386 32.14 -16.24 14.23
C PRO A 386 32.60 -15.25 15.28
N GLU A 387 32.33 -13.99 15.05
CA GLU A 387 32.52 -12.89 16.01
C GLU A 387 31.17 -12.19 16.27
N ASN A 388 31.08 -11.47 17.39
CA ASN A 388 29.94 -10.63 17.69
C ASN A 388 29.96 -9.36 16.81
N PHE A 389 28.82 -8.68 16.72
CA PHE A 389 28.70 -7.47 15.89
C PHE A 389 29.59 -6.31 16.33
N ASP A 390 29.90 -6.26 17.64
CA ASP A 390 30.77 -5.27 18.29
C ASP A 390 32.23 -5.72 18.42
N ASP A 391 32.59 -6.85 17.76
CA ASP A 391 33.91 -7.48 17.76
C ASP A 391 34.42 -7.82 19.19
N SER A 392 33.54 -7.88 20.17
CA SER A 392 33.85 -8.18 21.56
C SER A 392 33.23 -9.49 22.04
N PHE A 393 33.81 -10.11 23.06
CA PHE A 393 33.28 -11.29 23.72
C PHE A 393 32.94 -10.95 25.19
N HIS A 394 31.75 -11.35 25.60
CA HIS A 394 31.18 -11.00 26.91
C HIS A 394 31.46 -12.03 28.02
N GLY A 395 32.21 -13.09 27.70
CA GLY A 395 32.50 -14.16 28.64
C GLY A 395 31.29 -15.07 28.88
N THR A 396 31.03 -15.40 30.14
CA THR A 396 29.87 -16.22 30.53
C THR A 396 28.66 -15.32 30.79
N VAL A 397 27.59 -15.49 30.00
CA VAL A 397 26.33 -14.73 30.12
C VAL A 397 25.14 -15.67 30.22
N THR A 398 23.97 -15.17 30.61
CA THR A 398 22.73 -15.95 30.50
C THR A 398 22.23 -16.00 29.03
N VAL A 399 21.51 -17.03 28.67
CA VAL A 399 20.83 -17.14 27.36
C VAL A 399 19.90 -15.93 27.15
N ARG A 400 19.24 -15.43 28.19
CA ARG A 400 18.46 -14.20 28.18
C ARG A 400 19.29 -13.02 27.67
N THR A 401 20.42 -12.76 28.31
CA THR A 401 21.35 -11.70 27.93
C THR A 401 21.85 -11.88 26.51
N ALA A 402 22.24 -13.10 26.14
CA ALA A 402 22.72 -13.42 24.79
C ALA A 402 21.70 -13.09 23.69
N LEU A 403 20.41 -13.41 23.90
CA LEU A 403 19.37 -13.11 22.94
C LEU A 403 19.00 -11.61 22.91
N GLN A 404 18.92 -10.96 24.08
CA GLN A 404 18.63 -9.52 24.21
C GLN A 404 19.71 -8.65 23.55
N GLN A 405 20.96 -8.97 23.78
CA GLN A 405 22.12 -8.29 23.18
C GLN A 405 22.42 -8.79 21.77
N SER A 406 21.71 -9.83 21.32
CA SER A 406 21.88 -10.38 19.95
C SER A 406 23.26 -10.96 19.69
N LEU A 407 23.92 -11.54 20.69
CA LEU A 407 25.26 -12.14 20.53
C LEU A 407 25.23 -13.25 19.48
N ASN A 408 26.28 -13.31 18.66
CA ASN A 408 26.38 -14.26 17.54
C ASN A 408 26.85 -15.63 18.02
N VAL A 409 27.91 -15.64 18.83
CA VAL A 409 28.56 -16.89 19.25
C VAL A 409 27.62 -17.80 20.03
N PRO A 410 26.89 -17.34 21.07
CA PRO A 410 25.93 -18.17 21.77
C PRO A 410 24.83 -18.73 20.86
N ALA A 411 24.29 -17.89 19.96
CA ALA A 411 23.25 -18.34 19.03
C ALA A 411 23.75 -19.46 18.09
N LEU A 412 24.98 -19.35 17.60
CA LEU A 412 25.57 -20.36 16.74
C LEU A 412 25.96 -21.65 17.49
N GLN A 413 26.37 -21.55 18.75
CA GLN A 413 26.61 -22.74 19.58
C GLN A 413 25.30 -23.54 19.73
N ILE A 414 24.20 -22.87 20.01
CA ILE A 414 22.88 -23.50 20.12
C ILE A 414 22.44 -24.04 18.75
N LEU A 415 22.57 -23.27 17.66
CA LEU A 415 22.22 -23.72 16.30
C LEU A 415 23.03 -24.96 15.90
N ASN A 416 24.30 -25.02 16.26
CA ASN A 416 25.14 -26.20 16.00
C ASN A 416 24.64 -27.44 16.74
N ALA A 417 24.13 -27.25 17.98
CA ALA A 417 23.60 -28.35 18.76
C ALA A 417 22.23 -28.87 18.28
N ILE A 418 21.34 -27.95 17.83
CA ILE A 418 20.00 -28.32 17.34
C ILE A 418 19.95 -28.72 15.87
N GLY A 419 20.93 -28.26 15.07
CA GLY A 419 20.99 -28.46 13.61
C GLY A 419 20.23 -27.40 12.80
N ALA A 420 20.87 -26.85 11.78
CA ALA A 420 20.28 -25.84 10.89
C ALA A 420 19.13 -26.42 10.05
N ASP A 421 19.23 -27.68 9.62
CA ASP A 421 18.17 -28.39 8.89
C ASP A 421 16.88 -28.46 9.69
N ARG A 422 16.99 -28.74 10.99
CA ARG A 422 15.84 -28.82 11.88
C ARG A 422 15.15 -27.46 12.04
N LEU A 423 15.94 -26.38 12.17
CA LEU A 423 15.41 -25.01 12.19
C LEU A 423 14.64 -24.73 10.90
N MET A 424 15.25 -24.98 9.74
CA MET A 424 14.61 -24.72 8.44
C MET A 424 13.34 -25.55 8.25
N ALA A 425 13.34 -26.83 8.64
CA ALA A 425 12.17 -27.69 8.59
C ALA A 425 11.03 -27.15 9.49
N ARG A 426 11.37 -26.69 10.71
CA ARG A 426 10.37 -26.10 11.64
C ARG A 426 9.72 -24.86 11.05
N LEU A 427 10.50 -23.92 10.50
CA LEU A 427 9.97 -22.70 9.87
C LEU A 427 9.13 -23.03 8.64
N THR A 428 9.57 -24.00 7.82
CA THR A 428 8.81 -24.45 6.64
C THR A 428 7.45 -25.06 7.03
N ASN A 429 7.41 -25.87 8.07
CA ASN A 429 6.17 -26.45 8.59
C ASN A 429 5.21 -25.41 9.16
N ALA A 430 5.74 -24.30 9.68
CA ALA A 430 4.96 -23.14 10.12
C ALA A 430 4.57 -22.18 8.97
N GLY A 431 4.88 -22.55 7.71
CA GLY A 431 4.47 -21.81 6.52
C GLY A 431 5.52 -20.89 5.90
N VAL A 432 6.72 -20.83 6.45
CA VAL A 432 7.78 -19.92 5.96
C VAL A 432 9.00 -20.69 5.48
N LYS A 433 9.28 -20.60 4.17
CA LYS A 433 10.43 -21.22 3.53
C LYS A 433 11.55 -20.19 3.34
N LEU A 434 12.67 -20.39 4.03
CA LEU A 434 13.88 -19.63 3.79
C LEU A 434 14.52 -20.01 2.45
N VAL A 435 15.03 -19.03 1.72
CA VAL A 435 15.68 -19.22 0.42
C VAL A 435 17.19 -19.21 0.61
N LEU A 436 17.83 -20.34 0.41
CA LEU A 436 19.30 -20.44 0.45
C LEU A 436 19.92 -19.94 -0.86
N PRO A 437 21.18 -19.45 -0.82
CA PRO A 437 21.94 -19.19 -2.03
C PRO A 437 22.06 -20.47 -2.90
N GLN A 438 22.24 -20.28 -4.21
CA GLN A 438 22.42 -21.42 -5.13
C GLN A 438 23.57 -22.33 -4.65
N ASN A 439 23.34 -23.63 -4.66
CA ASN A 439 24.28 -24.68 -4.26
C ASN A 439 24.74 -24.65 -2.79
N ALA A 440 24.07 -23.85 -1.92
CA ALA A 440 24.33 -23.85 -0.49
C ALA A 440 23.38 -24.83 0.22
N GLY A 441 23.93 -25.70 1.06
CA GLY A 441 23.16 -26.49 2.03
C GLY A 441 22.86 -25.69 3.30
N PRO A 442 21.90 -26.16 4.13
CA PRO A 442 21.67 -25.58 5.44
C PRO A 442 22.91 -25.68 6.32
N GLY A 443 23.35 -24.55 6.85
CA GLY A 443 24.52 -24.46 7.70
C GLY A 443 24.40 -23.36 8.75
N LEU A 444 25.43 -23.18 9.57
CA LEU A 444 25.44 -22.19 10.66
C LEU A 444 25.22 -20.76 10.17
N ALA A 445 25.57 -20.44 8.92
CA ALA A 445 25.32 -19.15 8.32
C ALA A 445 23.85 -18.73 8.34
N VAL A 446 22.92 -19.69 8.30
CA VAL A 446 21.46 -19.41 8.39
C VAL A 446 21.12 -18.65 9.69
N GLY A 447 21.79 -18.97 10.80
CA GLY A 447 21.56 -18.30 12.09
C GLY A 447 21.96 -16.82 12.13
N LEU A 448 22.79 -16.37 11.19
CA LEU A 448 23.23 -14.98 11.04
C LEU A 448 22.74 -14.31 9.77
N GLY A 449 21.76 -14.91 9.08
CA GLY A 449 21.15 -14.32 7.90
C GLY A 449 21.71 -14.83 6.57
N GLY A 450 22.38 -15.98 6.55
CA GLY A 450 22.85 -16.65 5.32
C GLY A 450 21.73 -17.26 4.45
N ALA A 451 20.49 -16.78 4.58
CA ALA A 451 19.34 -17.16 3.78
C ALA A 451 18.48 -15.93 3.48
N GLY A 452 17.72 -15.95 2.38
CA GLY A 452 16.78 -14.91 2.04
C GLY A 452 15.42 -15.14 2.70
N VAL A 453 14.78 -14.06 3.17
CA VAL A 453 13.43 -14.05 3.72
C VAL A 453 12.70 -12.78 3.27
N ARG A 454 11.36 -12.80 3.22
CA ARG A 454 10.55 -11.61 2.99
C ARG A 454 10.13 -10.99 4.33
N LEU A 455 9.83 -9.69 4.33
CA LEU A 455 9.27 -9.03 5.51
C LEU A 455 7.92 -9.66 5.92
N THR A 456 7.11 -10.03 4.92
CA THR A 456 5.84 -10.73 5.13
C THR A 456 6.02 -12.10 5.80
N ASP A 457 7.06 -12.85 5.43
CA ASP A 457 7.39 -14.14 6.01
C ASP A 457 7.84 -14.00 7.48
N LEU A 458 8.73 -13.01 7.75
CA LEU A 458 9.13 -12.71 9.13
C LEU A 458 7.94 -12.26 9.99
N ALA A 459 7.07 -11.41 9.45
CA ALA A 459 5.87 -11.00 10.17
C ALA A 459 5.00 -12.21 10.55
N ALA A 460 4.78 -13.16 9.63
CA ALA A 460 4.01 -14.37 9.90
C ALA A 460 4.62 -15.22 11.02
N LEU A 461 5.93 -15.36 11.06
CA LEU A 461 6.63 -16.07 12.13
C LEU A 461 6.47 -15.37 13.49
N TYR A 462 6.56 -14.05 13.53
CA TYR A 462 6.38 -13.29 14.76
C TYR A 462 4.91 -13.23 15.21
N VAL A 463 3.96 -13.24 14.29
CA VAL A 463 2.54 -13.47 14.60
C VAL A 463 2.35 -14.82 15.27
N ALA A 464 3.01 -15.88 14.80
CA ALA A 464 2.97 -17.18 15.44
C ALA A 464 3.52 -17.14 16.88
N LEU A 465 4.61 -16.39 17.13
CA LEU A 465 5.10 -16.15 18.50
C LEU A 465 4.06 -15.42 19.36
N ALA A 466 3.44 -14.35 18.84
CA ALA A 466 2.40 -13.61 19.55
C ALA A 466 1.18 -14.47 19.90
N ARG A 467 0.93 -15.53 19.13
CA ARG A 467 -0.19 -16.48 19.28
C ARG A 467 0.16 -17.74 20.09
N GLY A 468 1.22 -17.71 20.86
CA GLY A 468 1.63 -18.90 21.66
C GLY A 468 2.16 -20.05 20.80
N GLY A 469 2.76 -19.77 19.67
CA GLY A 469 3.35 -20.73 18.74
C GLY A 469 2.41 -21.22 17.62
N GLU A 470 1.18 -20.71 17.55
CA GLU A 470 0.21 -21.11 16.53
C GLU A 470 0.31 -20.22 15.29
N PRO A 471 0.78 -20.75 14.15
CA PRO A 471 0.87 -19.98 12.93
C PRO A 471 -0.52 -19.69 12.33
N ILE A 472 -0.63 -18.58 11.63
CA ILE A 472 -1.81 -18.22 10.87
C ILE A 472 -1.38 -17.67 9.51
N GLN A 473 -2.17 -17.95 8.48
CA GLN A 473 -1.94 -17.35 7.16
C GLN A 473 -2.32 -15.88 7.19
N LEU A 474 -1.42 -15.02 6.69
CA LEU A 474 -1.70 -13.61 6.53
C LEU A 474 -2.71 -13.38 5.39
N SER A 475 -3.62 -12.44 5.58
CA SER A 475 -4.68 -12.11 4.63
C SER A 475 -4.69 -10.60 4.35
N TRP A 476 -4.86 -10.24 3.07
CA TRP A 476 -5.00 -8.86 2.59
C TRP A 476 -6.41 -8.55 2.10
N GLN A 477 -7.28 -9.57 1.97
CA GLN A 477 -8.66 -9.44 1.50
C GLN A 477 -9.64 -9.97 2.53
N VAL A 478 -10.81 -9.34 2.61
CA VAL A 478 -11.88 -9.72 3.56
C VAL A 478 -12.47 -11.09 3.23
N SER A 479 -12.56 -11.42 1.94
CA SER A 479 -13.20 -12.64 1.42
C SER A 479 -12.24 -13.76 1.04
N GLU A 480 -10.97 -13.67 1.46
CA GLU A 480 -9.99 -14.69 1.12
C GLU A 480 -10.35 -16.02 1.77
N GLU A 481 -10.84 -16.97 0.98
CA GLU A 481 -11.04 -18.34 1.45
C GLU A 481 -9.68 -18.90 1.87
N ARG A 482 -9.57 -19.22 3.15
CA ARG A 482 -8.35 -19.81 3.73
C ARG A 482 -8.27 -21.29 3.39
N ASN A 483 -8.22 -21.62 2.10
CA ASN A 483 -7.97 -22.99 1.60
C ASN A 483 -6.50 -23.39 1.78
N ALA A 484 -5.90 -23.02 2.91
CA ALA A 484 -4.49 -23.32 3.17
C ALA A 484 -4.32 -24.75 3.70
N LYS A 485 -3.22 -25.39 3.25
CA LYS A 485 -2.71 -26.58 3.93
C LYS A 485 -2.57 -26.26 5.42
N PRO A 486 -2.97 -27.17 6.32
CA PRO A 486 -2.87 -26.96 7.75
C PRO A 486 -1.40 -26.66 8.12
N LEU A 487 -1.16 -25.48 8.69
CA LEU A 487 0.14 -25.10 9.22
C LEU A 487 0.40 -25.87 10.51
N ARG A 488 1.65 -26.27 10.73
CA ARG A 488 2.03 -26.93 11.98
C ARG A 488 2.51 -25.90 12.99
N ARG A 489 2.25 -26.14 14.26
CA ARG A 489 2.70 -25.31 15.38
C ARG A 489 4.19 -25.00 15.27
N LEU A 490 4.54 -23.74 15.46
CA LEU A 490 5.93 -23.27 15.40
C LEU A 490 6.71 -23.76 16.64
N PHE A 491 6.21 -23.53 17.84
CA PHE A 491 6.76 -23.98 19.11
C PHE A 491 5.63 -24.26 20.10
N GLU A 492 5.94 -25.05 21.14
CA GLU A 492 5.05 -25.21 22.27
C GLU A 492 4.85 -23.90 23.04
N PRO A 493 3.70 -23.71 23.72
CA PRO A 493 3.36 -22.47 24.39
C PRO A 493 4.41 -21.99 25.40
N ASN A 494 5.01 -22.90 26.15
CA ASN A 494 6.03 -22.59 27.17
C ASN A 494 7.30 -21.99 26.52
N ALA A 495 7.80 -22.62 25.46
CA ALA A 495 8.96 -22.12 24.71
C ALA A 495 8.67 -20.77 24.05
N THR A 496 7.47 -20.61 23.48
CA THR A 496 7.01 -19.37 22.88
C THR A 496 6.92 -18.24 23.91
N TRP A 497 6.36 -18.54 25.09
CA TRP A 497 6.28 -17.56 26.17
C TRP A 497 7.67 -17.13 26.64
N MET A 498 8.60 -18.06 26.81
CA MET A 498 10.00 -17.76 27.19
C MET A 498 10.66 -16.82 26.18
N ILE A 499 10.43 -17.04 24.86
CA ILE A 499 10.92 -16.12 23.81
C ILE A 499 10.36 -14.71 24.04
N GLY A 500 9.05 -14.58 24.18
CA GLY A 500 8.37 -13.29 24.36
C GLY A 500 8.86 -12.58 25.62
N ASP A 501 9.02 -13.33 26.73
CA ASP A 501 9.52 -12.81 27.99
C ASP A 501 10.97 -12.27 27.88
N VAL A 502 11.84 -13.00 27.20
CA VAL A 502 13.22 -12.54 26.92
C VAL A 502 13.21 -11.30 26.04
N LEU A 503 12.43 -11.30 24.94
CA LEU A 503 12.43 -10.21 23.96
C LEU A 503 11.83 -8.91 24.52
N LYS A 504 10.89 -8.95 25.48
CA LYS A 504 10.40 -7.75 26.18
C LYS A 504 11.50 -6.95 26.87
N GLY A 505 12.54 -7.64 27.33
CA GLY A 505 13.69 -7.03 28.00
C GLY A 505 14.80 -6.56 27.06
N ALA A 506 14.60 -6.62 25.73
CA ALA A 506 15.59 -6.14 24.78
C ALA A 506 15.80 -4.61 24.92
N PRO A 507 17.04 -4.10 24.71
CA PRO A 507 17.34 -2.67 24.80
C PRO A 507 16.50 -1.86 23.79
N THR A 508 15.66 -0.96 24.30
CA THR A 508 14.77 -0.11 23.49
C THR A 508 15.50 1.10 22.89
N PRO A 509 14.96 1.71 21.80
CA PRO A 509 15.41 3.02 21.34
C PRO A 509 15.27 4.10 22.42
N GLN A 510 16.00 5.22 22.26
CA GLN A 510 15.84 6.38 23.14
C GLN A 510 14.38 6.85 23.13
N ASN A 511 13.88 7.23 24.31
CA ASN A 511 12.50 7.70 24.53
C ASN A 511 11.39 6.67 24.26
N ALA A 512 11.71 5.39 24.13
CA ALA A 512 10.73 4.31 24.02
C ALA A 512 10.52 3.61 25.37
N ILE A 513 9.26 3.28 25.67
CA ILE A 513 8.92 2.54 26.90
C ILE A 513 9.26 1.07 26.69
N GLY A 514 10.13 0.52 27.55
CA GLY A 514 10.50 -0.89 27.54
C GLY A 514 9.44 -1.81 28.18
N GLY A 515 9.59 -3.13 28.00
CA GLY A 515 8.79 -4.14 28.71
C GLY A 515 7.39 -4.41 28.12
N GLN A 516 6.93 -3.64 27.14
CA GLN A 516 5.58 -3.77 26.57
C GLN A 516 5.54 -4.49 25.21
N ILE A 517 6.63 -4.42 24.46
CA ILE A 517 6.76 -4.99 23.11
C ILE A 517 7.89 -6.00 23.15
N ALA A 518 7.61 -7.23 22.76
CA ALA A 518 8.62 -8.23 22.49
C ALA A 518 9.15 -8.00 21.08
N PHE A 519 10.44 -7.66 20.93
CA PHE A 519 10.99 -7.32 19.61
C PHE A 519 12.41 -7.81 19.40
N LYS A 520 12.79 -7.97 18.15
CA LYS A 520 14.14 -8.32 17.72
C LYS A 520 14.57 -7.47 16.56
N THR A 521 15.80 -6.98 16.65
CA THR A 521 16.46 -6.30 15.53
C THR A 521 17.35 -7.26 14.76
N GLY A 522 17.57 -6.95 13.48
CA GLY A 522 18.51 -7.65 12.62
C GLY A 522 19.30 -6.64 11.78
N THR A 523 20.52 -6.98 11.48
CA THR A 523 21.37 -6.25 10.53
C THR A 523 22.05 -7.31 9.66
N SER A 524 21.91 -7.20 8.35
CA SER A 524 22.58 -8.10 7.43
C SER A 524 24.07 -7.78 7.36
N TYR A 525 24.86 -8.77 6.98
CA TYR A 525 26.28 -8.59 6.73
C TYR A 525 26.50 -7.51 5.67
N GLY A 526 27.41 -6.59 5.93
CA GLY A 526 27.73 -5.45 5.05
C GLY A 526 26.70 -4.31 5.07
N TYR A 527 25.87 -4.19 6.12
CA TYR A 527 24.95 -3.06 6.34
C TYR A 527 23.95 -2.80 5.20
N ARG A 528 23.48 -3.87 4.55
CA ARG A 528 22.55 -3.79 3.41
C ARG A 528 21.08 -3.71 3.86
N ASP A 529 20.76 -4.43 4.95
CA ASP A 529 19.40 -4.58 5.46
C ASP A 529 19.39 -4.35 6.96
N ALA A 530 18.53 -3.47 7.42
CA ALA A 530 18.22 -3.23 8.81
C ALA A 530 16.77 -3.62 9.10
N TRP A 531 16.56 -4.41 10.14
CA TRP A 531 15.27 -4.98 10.50
C TRP A 531 14.89 -4.67 11.94
N ALA A 532 13.60 -4.53 12.17
CA ALA A 532 13.01 -4.62 13.49
C ALA A 532 11.63 -5.29 13.36
N VAL A 533 11.43 -6.38 14.09
CA VAL A 533 10.14 -7.06 14.14
C VAL A 533 9.75 -7.21 15.60
N GLY A 534 8.52 -6.84 15.92
CA GLY A 534 8.04 -6.90 17.30
C GLY A 534 6.53 -7.07 17.38
N TYR A 535 6.07 -7.51 18.53
CA TYR A 535 4.65 -7.76 18.79
C TYR A 535 4.27 -7.40 20.23
N ASP A 536 3.03 -7.00 20.40
CA ASP A 536 2.30 -6.99 21.66
C ASP A 536 1.21 -8.09 21.64
N GLY A 537 0.31 -8.12 22.58
CA GLY A 537 -0.75 -9.12 22.63
C GLY A 537 -1.76 -9.03 21.46
N ALA A 538 -1.86 -7.91 20.76
CA ALA A 538 -2.85 -7.67 19.71
C ALA A 538 -2.25 -7.58 18.31
N ASN A 539 -1.07 -6.97 18.17
CA ASN A 539 -0.51 -6.63 16.86
C ASN A 539 0.94 -7.08 16.73
N THR A 540 1.32 -7.44 15.52
CA THR A 540 2.70 -7.64 15.10
C THR A 540 3.06 -6.59 14.06
N ILE A 541 4.21 -5.94 14.24
CA ILE A 541 4.77 -4.98 13.28
C ILE A 541 6.13 -5.46 12.82
N ALA A 542 6.36 -5.41 11.52
CA ALA A 542 7.65 -5.70 10.92
C ALA A 542 8.11 -4.50 10.10
N VAL A 543 9.38 -4.14 10.26
CA VAL A 543 10.03 -3.00 9.59
C VAL A 543 11.31 -3.47 8.92
N TRP A 544 11.50 -3.06 7.67
CA TRP A 544 12.74 -3.17 6.93
C TRP A 544 13.21 -1.79 6.47
N VAL A 545 14.52 -1.56 6.52
CA VAL A 545 15.18 -0.34 6.05
C VAL A 545 16.43 -0.74 5.29
N GLY A 546 16.62 -0.20 4.09
CA GLY A 546 17.80 -0.48 3.25
C GLY A 546 17.65 0.13 1.87
N ARG A 547 18.56 -0.19 0.97
CA ARG A 547 18.45 0.21 -0.44
C ARG A 547 17.78 -0.90 -1.26
N PRO A 548 16.88 -0.55 -2.19
CA PRO A 548 16.24 -1.54 -3.08
C PRO A 548 17.24 -2.34 -3.93
N ASP A 549 18.33 -1.72 -4.35
CA ASP A 549 19.41 -2.34 -5.13
C ASP A 549 20.33 -3.25 -4.30
N GLY A 550 20.16 -3.27 -2.97
CA GLY A 550 20.98 -4.06 -2.05
C GLY A 550 22.38 -3.48 -1.80
N ALA A 551 22.63 -2.23 -2.18
CA ALA A 551 23.89 -1.56 -1.83
C ALA A 551 23.99 -1.35 -0.31
N ALA A 552 25.21 -1.33 0.20
CA ALA A 552 25.50 -1.06 1.59
C ALA A 552 25.17 0.41 1.95
N VAL A 553 24.62 0.61 3.14
CA VAL A 553 24.42 1.94 3.70
C VAL A 553 25.15 2.01 5.04
N PRO A 554 26.30 2.68 5.11
CA PRO A 554 27.09 2.77 6.33
C PRO A 554 26.24 3.31 7.51
N GLY A 555 26.32 2.66 8.68
CA GLY A 555 25.58 3.05 9.87
C GLY A 555 24.09 2.62 9.91
N VAL A 556 23.54 2.05 8.83
CA VAL A 556 22.19 1.50 8.84
C VAL A 556 22.17 0.14 9.54
N VAL A 557 21.90 0.17 10.84
CA VAL A 557 21.76 -1.01 11.68
C VAL A 557 20.35 -1.10 12.25
N GLY A 558 19.85 -2.33 12.46
CA GLY A 558 18.48 -2.56 12.91
C GLY A 558 18.09 -1.78 14.15
N ARG A 559 19.00 -1.66 15.13
CA ARG A 559 18.76 -0.93 16.40
C ARG A 559 18.59 0.58 16.18
N LEU A 560 19.36 1.19 15.29
CA LEU A 560 19.36 2.65 15.08
C LEU A 560 18.38 3.10 13.98
N ALA A 561 18.20 2.29 12.93
CA ALA A 561 17.39 2.66 11.78
C ALA A 561 15.96 2.08 11.86
N ALA A 562 15.81 0.78 12.10
CA ALA A 562 14.50 0.12 12.02
C ALA A 562 13.74 0.11 13.35
N ALA A 563 14.41 -0.05 14.50
CA ALA A 563 13.72 -0.11 15.80
C ALA A 563 12.97 1.19 16.15
N PRO A 564 13.50 2.40 15.94
CA PRO A 564 12.73 3.62 16.17
C PRO A 564 11.44 3.67 15.34
N ILE A 565 11.49 3.23 14.08
CA ILE A 565 10.33 3.17 13.18
C ILE A 565 9.30 2.16 13.71
N LEU A 566 9.75 1.01 14.20
CA LEU A 566 8.90 0.00 14.82
C LEU A 566 8.09 0.59 15.99
N PHE A 567 8.76 1.26 16.93
CA PHE A 567 8.11 1.85 18.10
C PHE A 567 7.17 2.99 17.74
N GLU A 568 7.53 3.83 16.76
CA GLU A 568 6.65 4.87 16.23
C GLU A 568 5.43 4.29 15.50
N ALA A 569 5.60 3.19 14.77
CA ALA A 569 4.49 2.49 14.12
C ALA A 569 3.51 1.93 15.17
N PHE A 570 4.02 1.37 16.27
CA PHE A 570 3.19 0.98 17.40
C PHE A 570 2.42 2.15 17.99
N GLN A 571 3.03 3.32 18.17
CA GLN A 571 2.34 4.51 18.68
C GLN A 571 1.16 4.94 17.77
N ARG A 572 1.27 4.75 16.45
CA ARG A 572 0.22 5.08 15.48
C ARG A 572 -0.99 4.14 15.51
N ILE A 573 -0.83 2.91 16.04
CA ILE A 573 -1.97 2.00 16.25
C ILE A 573 -2.81 2.49 17.44
N GLY A 574 -2.19 3.09 18.46
CA GLY A 574 -2.84 3.60 19.66
C GLY A 574 -1.86 3.67 20.83
N ALA A 575 -2.23 4.37 21.89
CA ALA A 575 -1.38 4.54 23.08
C ALA A 575 -1.31 3.28 23.95
N ASN A 576 -2.40 2.54 24.05
CA ASN A 576 -2.51 1.36 24.92
C ASN A 576 -1.94 0.12 24.22
N ARG A 577 -0.96 -0.53 24.87
CA ARG A 577 -0.42 -1.80 24.41
C ARG A 577 -1.24 -2.95 25.00
N ALA A 578 -1.56 -3.94 24.18
CA ALA A 578 -2.13 -5.18 24.67
C ALA A 578 -1.04 -5.99 25.38
N PRO A 579 -1.23 -6.42 26.63
CA PRO A 579 -0.23 -7.21 27.32
C PRO A 579 -0.01 -8.57 26.66
N LEU A 580 1.22 -9.05 26.70
CA LEU A 580 1.50 -10.44 26.38
C LEU A 580 0.88 -11.33 27.47
N GLY A 581 0.38 -12.50 27.08
CA GLY A 581 -0.27 -13.42 28.01
C GLY A 581 0.63 -13.85 29.18
N PRO A 582 0.05 -14.34 30.28
CA PRO A 582 0.79 -14.89 31.40
C PRO A 582 1.55 -16.15 30.99
N ALA A 583 2.49 -16.60 31.84
CA ALA A 583 3.20 -17.85 31.63
C ALA A 583 2.20 -19.02 31.56
N PRO A 584 2.27 -19.87 30.55
CA PRO A 584 1.47 -21.09 30.49
C PRO A 584 1.75 -22.02 31.68
N SER A 585 0.76 -22.85 32.04
CA SER A 585 0.93 -23.84 33.10
C SER A 585 2.12 -24.76 32.81
N GLY A 586 2.94 -25.02 33.82
CA GLY A 586 4.14 -25.85 33.68
C GLY A 586 5.38 -25.12 33.13
N THR A 587 5.29 -23.81 32.87
CA THR A 587 6.48 -23.02 32.53
C THR A 587 7.40 -22.91 33.76
N VAL A 588 8.65 -23.32 33.57
CA VAL A 588 9.68 -23.15 34.60
C VAL A 588 10.09 -21.67 34.65
N ILE A 589 9.90 -21.04 35.81
CA ILE A 589 10.37 -19.66 36.11
C ILE A 589 11.33 -19.80 37.27
N ALA A 590 12.63 -19.69 37.01
CA ALA A 590 13.67 -19.96 37.99
C ALA A 590 14.91 -19.11 37.69
N ARG A 591 15.70 -18.80 38.69
CA ARG A 591 17.04 -18.21 38.53
C ARG A 591 18.04 -19.32 38.18
N THR A 592 19.23 -18.96 37.71
CA THR A 592 20.27 -19.91 37.29
C THR A 592 20.57 -20.97 38.37
N ASN A 593 20.70 -20.59 39.61
CA ASN A 593 21.01 -21.49 40.72
C ASN A 593 19.83 -22.39 41.17
N GLU A 594 18.62 -22.06 40.78
CA GLU A 594 17.39 -22.79 41.05
C GLU A 594 17.07 -23.82 39.95
N LEU A 595 17.75 -23.71 38.81
CA LEU A 595 17.58 -24.64 37.68
C LEU A 595 18.17 -26.03 37.99
N PRO A 596 17.64 -27.11 37.41
CA PRO A 596 18.31 -28.41 37.42
C PRO A 596 19.73 -28.31 36.87
N ALA A 597 20.66 -29.09 37.42
CA ALA A 597 22.09 -29.00 37.14
C ALA A 597 22.44 -29.04 35.61
N ASN A 598 21.69 -29.81 34.82
CA ASN A 598 21.84 -29.87 33.39
C ASN A 598 21.40 -28.59 32.64
N LEU A 599 20.54 -27.77 33.23
CA LEU A 599 20.07 -26.49 32.67
C LEU A 599 20.82 -25.28 33.24
N GLN A 600 21.66 -25.43 34.31
CA GLN A 600 22.40 -24.31 34.85
C GLN A 600 23.44 -23.76 33.86
N ARG A 601 24.08 -24.65 33.09
CA ARG A 601 25.08 -24.26 32.11
C ARG A 601 24.98 -25.10 30.85
N PHE A 602 24.98 -24.43 29.67
CA PHE A 602 24.99 -25.06 28.36
C PHE A 602 26.35 -25.75 28.12
N ARG A 603 26.31 -27.04 27.80
CA ARG A 603 27.46 -27.86 27.46
C ARG A 603 27.17 -28.60 26.15
N PRO A 604 27.70 -28.14 24.99
CA PRO A 604 27.52 -28.87 23.76
C PRO A 604 28.21 -30.23 23.82
N ASN A 605 27.53 -31.30 23.34
CA ASN A 605 28.03 -32.69 23.36
C ASN A 605 29.29 -32.90 22.48
N ALA A 606 29.60 -31.98 21.57
CA ALA A 606 30.87 -31.89 20.88
C ALA A 606 31.34 -30.44 21.05
N LEU A 607 32.34 -30.22 21.91
CA LEU A 607 32.97 -28.90 21.99
C LEU A 607 33.54 -28.56 20.62
N PRO A 608 33.14 -27.44 20.00
CA PRO A 608 33.96 -26.84 18.97
C PRO A 608 35.34 -26.68 19.57
N GLN A 609 36.41 -27.10 18.88
CA GLN A 609 37.75 -26.89 19.38
C GLN A 609 37.88 -25.42 19.73
N VAL A 610 38.05 -25.11 21.02
CA VAL A 610 38.42 -23.76 21.44
C VAL A 610 39.68 -23.45 20.70
N ALA A 611 39.62 -22.51 19.81
CA ALA A 611 40.81 -22.05 19.10
C ALA A 611 41.71 -21.38 20.15
N THR A 612 42.61 -22.14 20.73
CA THR A 612 43.85 -21.60 21.28
C THR A 612 44.73 -21.19 20.10
N THR A 613 44.19 -20.49 19.13
CA THR A 613 45.04 -19.84 18.15
C THR A 613 45.45 -18.54 18.79
N THR A 614 46.72 -18.45 19.04
CA THR A 614 47.41 -17.17 18.95
C THR A 614 46.79 -16.44 17.74
N ARG A 615 46.11 -15.39 17.98
CA ARG A 615 45.36 -14.53 17.04
C ARG A 615 46.21 -14.04 15.84
N GLY A 616 47.42 -14.59 15.67
CA GLY A 616 48.45 -14.13 14.79
C GLY A 616 48.69 -14.92 13.52
N ASP A 617 48.03 -16.04 13.26
CA ASP A 617 48.39 -16.91 12.12
C ASP A 617 47.42 -16.89 10.94
N ALA A 618 46.16 -16.45 11.13
CA ALA A 618 45.27 -16.25 9.99
C ALA A 618 45.64 -14.97 9.22
N PRO A 619 45.67 -14.99 7.87
CA PRO A 619 45.88 -13.78 7.08
C PRO A 619 44.72 -12.77 7.36
N PRO A 620 44.97 -11.45 7.17
CA PRO A 620 43.92 -10.48 7.25
C PRO A 620 42.87 -10.73 6.16
N ALA A 621 41.62 -10.39 6.42
CA ALA A 621 40.54 -10.40 5.44
C ALA A 621 39.68 -9.16 5.65
N ILE A 622 39.37 -8.43 4.58
CA ILE A 622 38.53 -7.25 4.67
C ILE A 622 37.09 -7.70 4.94
N ALA A 623 36.55 -7.33 6.09
CA ALA A 623 35.20 -7.62 6.51
C ALA A 623 34.21 -6.58 6.00
N PHE A 624 34.64 -5.32 5.95
CA PHE A 624 33.84 -4.22 5.44
C PHE A 624 34.75 -3.13 4.87
N PRO A 625 34.39 -2.58 3.71
CA PRO A 625 33.35 -3.02 2.79
C PRO A 625 33.70 -4.35 2.11
N PRO A 626 32.72 -5.24 1.82
CA PRO A 626 32.98 -6.48 1.10
C PRO A 626 33.40 -6.22 -0.35
N ASP A 627 34.09 -7.18 -0.96
CA ASP A 627 34.49 -7.09 -2.38
C ASP A 627 33.24 -6.92 -3.27
N GLY A 628 33.31 -5.96 -4.21
CA GLY A 628 32.21 -5.60 -5.09
C GLY A 628 31.14 -4.69 -4.45
N ALA A 629 31.33 -4.18 -3.24
CA ALA A 629 30.35 -3.28 -2.59
C ALA A 629 30.19 -1.97 -3.36
N ARG A 630 28.92 -1.52 -3.43
CA ARG A 630 28.58 -0.13 -3.81
C ARG A 630 28.27 0.64 -2.54
N ILE A 631 28.85 1.82 -2.41
CA ILE A 631 28.82 2.66 -1.21
C ILE A 631 28.34 4.01 -1.64
N ASP A 632 27.16 4.41 -1.16
CA ASP A 632 26.58 5.72 -1.39
C ASP A 632 26.97 6.64 -0.23
N LEU A 633 27.61 7.77 -0.54
CA LEU A 633 28.05 8.78 0.41
C LEU A 633 27.30 10.11 0.25
N ASP A 634 26.25 10.18 -0.58
CA ASP A 634 25.44 11.38 -0.81
C ASP A 634 24.64 11.80 0.43
N GLY A 635 25.31 12.50 1.34
CA GLY A 635 24.75 13.24 2.46
C GLY A 635 25.53 14.52 2.70
N GLN A 636 24.87 15.58 3.19
CA GLN A 636 25.45 16.94 3.37
C GLN A 636 26.74 17.04 4.21
N GLN A 637 27.24 15.93 4.73
CA GLN A 637 28.59 15.73 5.25
C GLN A 637 28.93 14.29 4.92
N ALA A 638 29.80 14.06 3.92
CA ALA A 638 30.30 12.71 3.61
C ALA A 638 30.90 12.11 4.89
N PRO A 639 30.26 11.14 5.54
CA PRO A 639 30.81 10.54 6.75
C PRO A 639 32.03 9.71 6.34
N ALA A 640 33.05 9.68 7.19
CA ALA A 640 34.18 8.79 7.04
C ALA A 640 33.68 7.35 6.86
N LEU A 641 34.13 6.66 5.81
CA LEU A 641 33.77 5.27 5.57
C LEU A 641 34.47 4.37 6.61
N SER A 642 33.68 3.65 7.40
CA SER A 642 34.20 2.65 8.33
C SER A 642 34.79 1.46 7.57
N LEU A 643 36.00 1.05 7.92
CA LEU A 643 36.70 -0.12 7.38
C LEU A 643 36.85 -1.14 8.50
N LYS A 644 36.70 -2.44 8.19
CA LYS A 644 36.89 -3.53 9.17
C LYS A 644 37.71 -4.65 8.62
N VAL A 645 38.59 -5.21 9.46
CA VAL A 645 39.47 -6.34 9.12
C VAL A 645 39.27 -7.50 10.10
N TYR A 646 39.21 -8.71 9.58
CA TYR A 646 39.31 -9.96 10.34
C TYR A 646 40.67 -10.59 10.19
N GLY A 647 41.07 -11.42 11.16
CA GLY A 647 42.37 -12.09 11.12
C GLY A 647 43.55 -11.10 11.14
N GLY A 648 44.70 -11.50 10.67
CA GLY A 648 45.91 -10.69 10.68
C GLY A 648 46.47 -10.37 12.06
N THR A 649 47.63 -9.81 12.09
CA THR A 649 48.34 -9.35 13.29
C THR A 649 48.43 -7.83 13.29
N PRO A 650 47.85 -7.10 14.28
CA PRO A 650 48.00 -5.65 14.34
C PRO A 650 49.47 -5.25 14.60
N PRO A 651 49.92 -4.04 14.24
CA PRO A 651 49.10 -2.97 13.61
C PRO A 651 48.81 -3.26 12.14
N PHE A 652 47.66 -2.67 11.67
CA PHE A 652 47.23 -2.73 10.28
C PHE A 652 47.52 -1.43 9.56
N THR A 653 47.87 -1.54 8.27
CA THR A 653 47.94 -0.38 7.36
C THR A 653 46.90 -0.57 6.26
N TRP A 654 46.03 0.42 6.09
CA TRP A 654 45.02 0.44 5.08
C TRP A 654 45.42 1.35 3.92
N LEU A 655 45.15 0.90 2.71
CA LEU A 655 45.45 1.65 1.47
C LEU A 655 44.18 1.71 0.61
N ALA A 656 43.96 2.86 -0.02
CA ALA A 656 42.98 3.02 -1.11
C ALA A 656 43.78 3.30 -2.40
N ASP A 657 43.63 2.47 -3.42
CA ASP A 657 44.38 2.54 -4.68
C ASP A 657 45.89 2.67 -4.50
N GLY A 658 46.44 2.04 -3.46
CA GLY A 658 47.85 2.06 -3.12
C GLY A 658 48.30 3.26 -2.26
N VAL A 659 47.42 4.19 -1.96
CA VAL A 659 47.72 5.33 -1.09
C VAL A 659 47.30 4.98 0.35
N PRO A 660 48.17 5.16 1.35
CA PRO A 660 47.80 4.95 2.76
C PRO A 660 46.66 5.87 3.21
N ILE A 661 45.65 5.30 3.81
CA ILE A 661 44.48 6.03 4.34
C ILE A 661 44.36 5.89 5.86
N ALA A 662 44.94 4.83 6.44
CA ALA A 662 45.09 4.65 7.87
C ALA A 662 46.37 3.79 8.12
N GLU A 663 47.26 4.26 8.98
CA GLU A 663 48.52 3.59 9.26
C GLU A 663 48.65 3.25 10.75
N HIS A 664 49.30 2.16 11.08
CA HIS A 664 49.57 1.70 12.44
C HIS A 664 48.32 1.48 13.30
N GLU A 665 47.22 1.04 12.70
CA GLU A 665 45.99 0.78 13.42
C GLU A 665 46.06 -0.51 14.23
N PHE A 666 46.03 -0.40 15.53
CA PHE A 666 45.92 -1.55 16.43
C PHE A 666 44.50 -2.09 16.58
N ARG A 667 43.53 -1.27 16.24
CA ARG A 667 42.10 -1.64 16.21
C ARG A 667 41.78 -2.35 14.88
N ARG A 668 40.74 -3.16 14.90
CA ARG A 668 40.28 -3.87 13.71
C ARG A 668 39.29 -3.05 12.87
N ASP A 669 39.00 -1.86 13.30
CA ASP A 669 38.21 -0.84 12.63
C ASP A 669 39.09 0.39 12.33
N ALA A 670 38.98 0.93 11.13
CA ALA A 670 39.60 2.16 10.70
C ALA A 670 38.59 3.01 9.93
N PHE A 671 38.94 4.26 9.66
CA PHE A 671 38.10 5.15 8.91
C PHE A 671 38.82 5.67 7.67
N TRP A 672 38.10 5.70 6.56
CA TRP A 672 38.60 6.33 5.34
C TRP A 672 37.85 7.66 5.19
N ASP A 673 38.56 8.76 5.51
CA ASP A 673 38.04 10.11 5.39
C ASP A 673 37.98 10.54 3.94
N GLN A 674 36.84 11.09 3.51
CA GLN A 674 36.63 11.67 2.16
C GLN A 674 36.99 10.70 1.01
N PRO A 675 36.37 9.52 0.92
CA PRO A 675 36.62 8.63 -0.22
C PRO A 675 36.19 9.29 -1.53
N ALA A 676 37.02 9.18 -2.55
CA ALA A 676 36.72 9.73 -3.88
C ALA A 676 35.62 8.90 -4.57
N HIS A 677 34.74 9.56 -5.32
CA HIS A 677 33.74 8.87 -6.13
C HIS A 677 34.40 8.01 -7.23
N GLY A 678 33.87 6.83 -7.49
CA GLY A 678 34.36 5.93 -8.51
C GLY A 678 34.72 4.56 -7.97
N PHE A 679 35.51 3.80 -8.76
CA PHE A 679 36.06 2.49 -8.33
C PHE A 679 37.32 2.70 -7.53
N ALA A 680 37.37 2.05 -6.36
CA ALA A 680 38.59 2.03 -5.53
C ALA A 680 38.94 0.61 -5.14
N ARG A 681 40.25 0.35 -5.01
CA ARG A 681 40.80 -0.90 -4.45
C ARG A 681 41.28 -0.62 -3.03
N LEU A 682 40.55 -1.13 -2.06
CA LEU A 682 40.98 -1.14 -0.67
C LEU A 682 41.91 -2.30 -0.43
N SER A 683 43.03 -2.08 0.27
CA SER A 683 43.97 -3.11 0.69
C SER A 683 44.29 -2.92 2.16
N VAL A 684 44.45 -4.01 2.89
CA VAL A 684 44.93 -4.01 4.28
C VAL A 684 46.18 -4.88 4.39
N ILE A 685 47.19 -4.36 5.06
CA ILE A 685 48.47 -5.06 5.35
C ILE A 685 48.56 -5.21 6.86
N ASP A 686 48.88 -6.40 7.33
CA ASP A 686 49.12 -6.68 8.75
C ASP A 686 50.60 -6.51 9.14
N ALA A 687 50.92 -6.53 10.42
CA ALA A 687 52.29 -6.42 10.93
C ALA A 687 53.26 -7.50 10.42
N LYS A 688 52.76 -8.63 9.91
CA LYS A 688 53.53 -9.72 9.32
C LYS A 688 53.66 -9.59 7.80
N GLY A 689 53.19 -8.48 7.20
CA GLY A 689 53.20 -8.23 5.76
C GLY A 689 52.19 -9.04 4.96
N LYS A 690 51.23 -9.74 5.60
CA LYS A 690 50.16 -10.42 4.90
C LYS A 690 49.10 -9.40 4.47
N THR A 691 48.53 -9.59 3.28
CA THR A 691 47.61 -8.61 2.67
C THR A 691 46.25 -9.22 2.34
N ALA A 692 45.21 -8.38 2.35
CA ALA A 692 43.92 -8.64 1.71
C ALA A 692 43.46 -7.42 0.93
N SER A 693 42.65 -7.60 -0.11
CA SER A 693 42.11 -6.50 -0.88
C SER A 693 40.65 -6.73 -1.25
N ALA A 694 39.91 -5.63 -1.41
CA ALA A 694 38.53 -5.59 -1.87
C ALA A 694 38.34 -4.44 -2.87
N ARG A 695 37.55 -4.64 -3.92
CA ARG A 695 37.17 -3.59 -4.87
C ARG A 695 35.82 -3.04 -4.45
N VAL A 696 35.71 -1.72 -4.40
CA VAL A 696 34.48 -1.03 -4.04
C VAL A 696 34.15 0.04 -5.08
N ARG A 697 32.91 0.40 -5.18
CA ARG A 697 32.44 1.55 -5.94
C ARG A 697 31.81 2.54 -4.99
N VAL A 698 32.36 3.74 -4.93
CA VAL A 698 31.84 4.88 -4.15
C VAL A 698 30.98 5.73 -5.07
N GLU A 699 29.72 5.92 -4.72
CA GLU A 699 28.73 6.69 -5.48
C GLU A 699 28.30 7.93 -4.71
#